data_8ef708cd1e35272c4c6bd43bc676854d
#
_entry.id   8ef708cd1e35272c4c6bd43bc676854d
#
_cell.length_a   1.000
_cell.length_b   1.000
_cell.length_c   1.000
_cell.angle_alpha   90.00
_cell.angle_beta   90.00
_cell.angle_gamma   90.00
#
_symmetry.space_group_name_H-M   'P 1'
#
loop_
_entity.id
_entity.type
_entity.pdbx_description
1 polymer ?
#
loop_
_entity_poly.entity_id
_entity_poly.type
_entity_poly.pdbx_seq_one_letter_code
_entity_poly.pdbx_strand_id
1 'polypeptide(L)'
;MTRWSILSGIFVCLTLTGLASAASKETEKASAALLKNGVNEIIFAARRVDSDGHWYANFSYASNNPKRKYYHDGGVLGRLNVKTGKVTRLIDDPKGGVRDPNVHYDGKKILFSYRKGGTPYYHLYEINIDGTGLKQITNSKHDDIEAIYLPDGNIVFCTSRSHRFVQCWFTRVANIYRCKADGSNIRPLSCNLEQDNTPWLLPDGRILHQRWEYIDRSRVRFHHLWTMNPDGTNQMVYFGNMHPGIVMIDAKPIPGTLKVISSFSPGHGRKEHAGLMTVVDPRNGPDDRKMAKRINKDGSLRDPYAISTDCFLVARDTDIRVIDDKGASDLLYNLPSEMIKKGMKVHEPRPLRARKRERVIPSRVNLAKATGTVMLQDVYIGRNMKGVKRGDIKELLIIEALPKPVNFSGTMEPITIGGSFTLERVLGTVPIEEDGSASFELPALRSLFFVALDEKGLSVKRMQSFMMVQPGERLSCVGCHEERGQTAPPGRRSKAMLRMPSKIKPTIGPGVYDFPRDIQPILDKHCLPCHGPTKTEKGGPYAGKVLLDGGRGPMYSHSYSALFKKRLISHGRDANGNIAPRGIGSSASKLMKYIDEPHYKVKLSDRERTLVRLWIDSAAVYPGTYAALGTGMVRISGAIPKAAVERCGKCHKGGKFKTDYAFNLTDPEKSLVLTMPLNGMIRKVKKNGKTVTECVKVFKDTKDPGYQAILTGVIKEKAKLDKIKRFDMPGFRPNKHYLREMKVYGILPEDFDIAKDPADPYKIDEKYWESHWHKSRSAAGGISE
;
A
#
# COMPACT_ATOMS: atom_id res chain seq x y z
N MET A 1 -69.65 -14.46 16.87
CA MET A 1 -68.64 -13.46 17.09
C MET A 1 -68.05 -13.61 18.46
N THR A 2 -66.77 -13.59 18.66
CA THR A 2 -66.03 -13.75 19.91
C THR A 2 -65.52 -15.16 20.23
N ARG A 3 -64.36 -15.51 19.60
CA ARG A 3 -63.42 -16.54 20.11
C ARG A 3 -62.15 -16.66 19.27
N TRP A 4 -61.47 -15.52 18.98
CA TRP A 4 -60.17 -15.58 18.23
C TRP A 4 -59.09 -14.62 18.70
N SER A 5 -59.23 -13.99 19.87
CA SER A 5 -58.29 -12.94 20.35
C SER A 5 -57.37 -13.38 21.50
N ILE A 6 -57.51 -14.59 22.06
CA ILE A 6 -56.73 -15.00 23.25
C ILE A 6 -55.52 -15.91 22.91
N LEU A 7 -55.55 -16.60 21.77
CA LEU A 7 -54.43 -17.51 21.38
C LEU A 7 -53.20 -16.81 20.79
N SER A 8 -53.36 -15.64 20.18
CA SER A 8 -52.24 -14.87 19.61
C SER A 8 -51.36 -14.18 20.66
N GLY A 9 -51.93 -13.82 21.81
CA GLY A 9 -51.15 -13.14 22.87
C GLY A 9 -50.24 -14.10 23.66
N ILE A 10 -50.64 -15.35 23.81
CA ILE A 10 -49.88 -16.36 24.57
C ILE A 10 -48.66 -16.86 23.71
N PHE A 11 -48.80 -16.95 22.41
CA PHE A 11 -47.68 -17.39 21.52
C PHE A 11 -46.57 -16.32 21.40
N VAL A 12 -46.92 -15.04 21.35
CA VAL A 12 -45.96 -13.92 21.31
C VAL A 12 -45.26 -13.76 22.69
N CYS A 13 -45.96 -13.98 23.79
CA CYS A 13 -45.37 -13.91 25.13
C CYS A 13 -44.40 -15.07 25.41
N LEU A 14 -44.72 -16.30 24.96
CA LEU A 14 -43.87 -17.48 25.10
C LEU A 14 -42.61 -17.42 24.24
N THR A 15 -42.68 -16.83 23.03
CA THR A 15 -41.49 -16.64 22.17
C THR A 15 -40.58 -15.53 22.68
N LEU A 16 -41.11 -14.44 23.24
CA LEU A 16 -40.35 -13.35 23.83
C LEU A 16 -39.69 -13.78 25.17
N THR A 17 -40.35 -14.55 26.00
CA THR A 17 -39.77 -15.10 27.23
C THR A 17 -38.73 -16.19 26.93
N GLY A 18 -38.92 -17.00 25.93
CA GLY A 18 -37.93 -17.98 25.46
C GLY A 18 -36.66 -17.34 24.95
N LEU A 19 -36.73 -16.28 24.13
CA LEU A 19 -35.59 -15.50 23.63
C LEU A 19 -34.87 -14.73 24.74
N ALA A 20 -35.61 -14.13 25.68
CA ALA A 20 -35.04 -13.45 26.86
C ALA A 20 -34.32 -14.43 27.79
N SER A 21 -34.86 -15.63 28.00
CA SER A 21 -34.24 -16.70 28.80
C SER A 21 -32.96 -17.27 28.11
N ALA A 22 -32.96 -17.41 26.81
CA ALA A 22 -31.79 -17.86 26.06
C ALA A 22 -30.65 -16.79 26.06
N ALA A 23 -30.96 -15.52 25.86
CA ALA A 23 -30.03 -14.42 25.98
C ALA A 23 -29.40 -14.29 27.37
N SER A 24 -30.16 -14.56 28.43
CA SER A 24 -29.64 -14.55 29.81
C SER A 24 -28.66 -15.71 30.07
N LYS A 25 -28.95 -16.91 29.56
CA LYS A 25 -28.06 -18.08 29.66
C LYS A 25 -26.73 -17.90 28.92
N GLU A 26 -26.74 -17.32 27.71
CA GLU A 26 -25.51 -16.98 26.98
C GLU A 26 -24.66 -15.99 27.78
N THR A 27 -25.27 -14.94 28.34
CA THR A 27 -24.56 -13.92 29.13
C THR A 27 -23.96 -14.50 30.40
N GLU A 28 -24.69 -15.38 31.10
CA GLU A 28 -24.20 -16.10 32.28
C GLU A 28 -22.97 -16.97 31.92
N LYS A 29 -23.03 -17.71 30.83
CA LYS A 29 -21.95 -18.57 30.37
C LYS A 29 -20.72 -17.77 29.97
N ALA A 30 -20.88 -16.67 29.20
CA ALA A 30 -19.80 -15.75 28.82
C ALA A 30 -19.15 -15.13 30.07
N SER A 31 -19.95 -14.66 31.03
CA SER A 31 -19.46 -14.09 32.27
C SER A 31 -18.73 -15.13 33.13
N ALA A 32 -19.24 -16.34 33.26
CA ALA A 32 -18.58 -17.42 33.98
C ALA A 32 -17.21 -17.78 33.37
N ALA A 33 -17.11 -17.85 32.07
CA ALA A 33 -15.85 -18.12 31.36
C ALA A 33 -14.77 -17.05 31.67
N LEU A 34 -15.15 -15.77 31.70
CA LEU A 34 -14.23 -14.67 32.03
C LEU A 34 -13.84 -14.66 33.50
N LEU A 35 -14.82 -14.81 34.40
CA LEU A 35 -14.60 -14.84 35.86
C LEU A 35 -13.69 -16.02 36.28
N LYS A 36 -13.88 -17.19 35.68
CA LYS A 36 -13.00 -18.37 35.87
C LYS A 36 -11.53 -18.04 35.49
N ASN A 37 -11.33 -17.18 34.51
CA ASN A 37 -9.99 -16.71 34.06
C ASN A 37 -9.53 -15.43 34.78
N GLY A 38 -10.19 -15.02 35.89
CA GLY A 38 -9.80 -13.86 36.69
C GLY A 38 -10.06 -12.50 36.01
N VAL A 39 -11.01 -12.43 35.07
CA VAL A 39 -11.41 -11.19 34.40
C VAL A 39 -12.72 -10.70 35.01
N ASN A 40 -12.65 -9.70 35.88
CA ASN A 40 -13.82 -9.11 36.55
C ASN A 40 -14.38 -7.89 35.80
N GLU A 41 -13.54 -7.21 35.05
CA GLU A 41 -13.90 -6.00 34.33
C GLU A 41 -13.25 -5.97 32.93
N ILE A 42 -13.92 -5.32 32.00
CA ILE A 42 -13.47 -5.13 30.60
C ILE A 42 -13.56 -3.64 30.27
N ILE A 43 -12.55 -3.13 29.58
CA ILE A 43 -12.58 -1.83 28.93
C ILE A 43 -12.88 -2.01 27.43
N PHE A 44 -13.67 -1.13 26.83
CA PHE A 44 -13.98 -1.14 25.40
C PHE A 44 -14.22 0.27 24.88
N ALA A 45 -14.05 0.46 23.57
CA ALA A 45 -14.46 1.66 22.88
C ALA A 45 -15.81 1.45 22.19
N ALA A 46 -16.63 2.51 22.12
CA ALA A 46 -17.79 2.55 21.25
C ALA A 46 -17.73 3.82 20.41
N ARG A 47 -17.92 3.69 19.09
CA ARG A 47 -17.87 4.80 18.15
C ARG A 47 -18.75 4.56 16.93
N ARG A 48 -19.03 5.63 16.21
CA ARG A 48 -19.67 5.55 14.89
C ARG A 48 -18.60 5.25 13.84
N VAL A 49 -18.93 4.36 12.91
CA VAL A 49 -18.05 3.88 11.85
C VAL A 49 -18.41 4.57 10.54
N ASP A 50 -17.41 5.03 9.77
CA ASP A 50 -17.62 5.64 8.47
C ASP A 50 -18.26 4.69 7.46
N SER A 51 -18.84 5.23 6.39
CA SER A 51 -19.48 4.48 5.31
C SER A 51 -18.48 3.85 4.33
N ASP A 52 -17.19 4.22 4.38
CA ASP A 52 -16.16 3.61 3.54
C ASP A 52 -15.99 2.12 3.88
N GLY A 53 -15.84 1.28 2.86
CA GLY A 53 -15.76 -0.17 3.03
C GLY A 53 -14.37 -0.72 3.37
N HIS A 54 -13.32 0.15 3.33
CA HIS A 54 -11.95 -0.29 3.56
C HIS A 54 -11.61 -0.31 5.06
N TRP A 55 -10.92 -1.36 5.50
CA TRP A 55 -10.55 -1.55 6.90
C TRP A 55 -9.62 -0.44 7.45
N TYR A 56 -8.85 0.21 6.58
CA TYR A 56 -7.91 1.27 6.91
C TYR A 56 -8.51 2.68 6.80
N ALA A 57 -9.75 2.83 6.35
CA ALA A 57 -10.41 4.13 6.14
C ALA A 57 -11.23 4.52 7.37
N ASN A 58 -10.57 4.79 8.50
CA ASN A 58 -11.20 5.04 9.79
C ASN A 58 -10.56 6.18 10.61
N PHE A 59 -9.73 7.01 9.97
CA PHE A 59 -9.13 8.21 10.54
C PHE A 59 -8.82 9.24 9.44
N SER A 60 -8.55 10.50 9.82
CA SER A 60 -8.14 11.57 8.92
C SER A 60 -9.22 11.97 7.89
N TYR A 61 -8.81 12.47 6.73
CA TYR A 61 -9.66 13.01 5.67
C TYR A 61 -9.25 12.50 4.28
N ALA A 62 -10.18 12.66 3.32
CA ALA A 62 -9.93 12.29 1.94
C ALA A 62 -9.02 13.29 1.21
N SER A 63 -7.98 12.81 0.54
CA SER A 63 -7.01 13.66 -0.16
C SER A 63 -7.61 14.58 -1.23
N ASN A 64 -8.69 14.16 -1.88
CA ASN A 64 -9.40 14.94 -2.89
C ASN A 64 -10.50 15.84 -2.31
N ASN A 65 -10.87 15.66 -1.04
CA ASN A 65 -11.89 16.45 -0.36
C ASN A 65 -11.64 16.50 1.16
N PRO A 66 -10.93 17.49 1.69
CA PRO A 66 -10.58 17.56 3.12
C PRO A 66 -11.78 17.76 4.05
N LYS A 67 -12.95 18.11 3.51
CA LYS A 67 -14.20 18.17 4.27
C LYS A 67 -14.77 16.76 4.54
N ARG A 68 -14.50 15.77 3.69
CA ARG A 68 -14.86 14.38 3.92
C ARG A 68 -13.89 13.77 4.92
N LYS A 69 -14.42 13.42 6.10
CA LYS A 69 -13.69 12.69 7.14
C LYS A 69 -14.01 11.19 7.05
N TYR A 70 -13.08 10.35 7.50
CA TYR A 70 -13.25 8.91 7.61
C TYR A 70 -13.64 8.47 9.03
N TYR A 71 -14.12 9.41 9.82
CA TYR A 71 -14.65 9.21 11.16
C TYR A 71 -15.93 10.01 11.35
N HIS A 72 -16.74 9.62 12.33
CA HIS A 72 -17.92 10.37 12.76
C HIS A 72 -17.77 10.84 14.21
N ASP A 73 -18.61 11.80 14.59
CA ASP A 73 -18.71 12.26 15.98
C ASP A 73 -19.47 11.25 16.83
N GLY A 74 -19.08 11.17 18.09
CA GLY A 74 -19.62 10.26 19.11
C GLY A 74 -18.60 9.17 19.48
N GLY A 75 -18.03 9.28 20.69
CA GLY A 75 -17.07 8.32 21.23
C GLY A 75 -17.27 8.06 22.71
N VAL A 76 -17.26 6.79 23.12
CA VAL A 76 -17.37 6.34 24.49
C VAL A 76 -16.22 5.41 24.84
N LEU A 77 -15.56 5.66 25.97
CA LEU A 77 -14.70 4.70 26.65
C LEU A 77 -15.52 4.07 27.81
N GLY A 78 -15.89 2.80 27.65
CA GLY A 78 -16.75 2.09 28.59
C GLY A 78 -15.98 1.08 29.45
N ARG A 79 -16.26 1.03 30.77
CA ARG A 79 -15.80 0.00 31.70
C ARG A 79 -16.98 -0.88 32.07
N LEU A 80 -16.96 -2.14 31.66
CA LEU A 80 -17.98 -3.15 31.90
C LEU A 80 -17.58 -4.03 33.07
N ASN A 81 -18.47 -4.11 34.10
CA ASN A 81 -18.35 -5.12 35.13
C ASN A 81 -18.95 -6.44 34.63
N VAL A 82 -18.12 -7.49 34.55
CA VAL A 82 -18.50 -8.80 33.97
C VAL A 82 -19.59 -9.50 34.72
N LYS A 83 -19.59 -9.39 36.06
CA LYS A 83 -20.58 -10.07 36.93
C LYS A 83 -21.96 -9.42 36.87
N THR A 84 -22.00 -8.09 36.87
CA THR A 84 -23.29 -7.34 36.98
C THR A 84 -23.80 -6.83 35.64
N GLY A 85 -23.00 -6.86 34.58
CA GLY A 85 -23.33 -6.25 33.28
C GLY A 85 -23.37 -4.71 33.27
N LYS A 86 -23.06 -4.06 34.42
CA LYS A 86 -23.08 -2.59 34.55
C LYS A 86 -21.90 -1.96 33.82
N VAL A 87 -22.21 -0.93 33.03
CA VAL A 87 -21.18 -0.11 32.32
C VAL A 87 -21.03 1.24 33.00
N THR A 88 -19.78 1.61 33.29
CA THR A 88 -19.37 2.98 33.64
C THR A 88 -18.74 3.63 32.45
N ARG A 89 -19.21 4.80 32.02
CA ARG A 89 -18.61 5.57 30.92
C ARG A 89 -17.50 6.43 31.51
N LEU A 90 -16.24 6.11 31.19
CA LEU A 90 -15.07 6.90 31.63
C LEU A 90 -14.90 8.16 30.76
N ILE A 91 -15.21 8.05 29.47
CA ILE A 91 -15.35 9.15 28.51
C ILE A 91 -16.71 8.95 27.82
N ASP A 92 -17.46 10.05 27.67
CA ASP A 92 -18.68 10.13 26.86
C ASP A 92 -18.65 11.48 26.12
N ASP A 93 -18.12 11.47 24.88
CA ASP A 93 -17.98 12.68 24.09
C ASP A 93 -18.83 12.58 22.81
N PRO A 94 -20.00 13.25 22.76
CA PRO A 94 -20.88 13.20 21.60
C PRO A 94 -20.33 13.87 20.34
N LYS A 95 -19.30 14.72 20.47
CA LYS A 95 -18.62 15.40 19.36
C LYS A 95 -17.20 14.87 19.11
N GLY A 96 -16.71 13.99 19.98
CA GLY A 96 -15.38 13.40 19.90
C GLY A 96 -15.35 12.03 19.23
N GLY A 97 -14.27 11.29 19.45
CA GLY A 97 -14.11 9.90 19.03
C GLY A 97 -13.11 9.17 19.90
N VAL A 98 -13.42 7.95 20.30
CA VAL A 98 -12.56 7.12 21.17
C VAL A 98 -12.25 5.80 20.47
N ARG A 99 -10.98 5.34 20.55
CA ARG A 99 -10.54 4.06 19.98
C ARG A 99 -9.30 3.50 20.69
N ASP A 100 -9.02 2.23 20.45
CA ASP A 100 -7.78 1.51 20.73
C ASP A 100 -7.37 1.50 22.22
N PRO A 101 -8.25 1.20 23.20
CA PRO A 101 -7.88 1.16 24.60
C PRO A 101 -6.82 0.08 24.88
N ASN A 102 -5.77 0.44 25.60
CA ASN A 102 -4.72 -0.44 26.07
C ASN A 102 -4.48 -0.28 27.56
N VAL A 103 -4.66 -1.36 28.32
CA VAL A 103 -4.53 -1.34 29.78
C VAL A 103 -3.06 -1.38 30.18
N HIS A 104 -2.64 -0.48 31.07
CA HIS A 104 -1.29 -0.46 31.60
C HIS A 104 -0.98 -1.75 32.39
N TYR A 105 0.28 -2.07 32.56
CA TYR A 105 0.76 -3.31 33.20
C TYR A 105 0.29 -3.51 34.63
N ASP A 106 0.10 -2.43 35.39
CA ASP A 106 -0.43 -2.46 36.76
C ASP A 106 -1.96 -2.57 36.85
N GLY A 107 -2.66 -2.48 35.72
CA GLY A 107 -4.12 -2.49 35.66
C GLY A 107 -4.79 -1.22 36.18
N LYS A 108 -4.06 -0.12 36.42
CA LYS A 108 -4.58 1.12 37.05
C LYS A 108 -4.84 2.26 36.06
N LYS A 109 -4.33 2.16 34.84
CA LYS A 109 -4.43 3.20 33.83
C LYS A 109 -4.76 2.61 32.46
N ILE A 110 -5.33 3.43 31.61
CA ILE A 110 -5.73 3.09 30.23
C ILE A 110 -5.13 4.15 29.31
N LEU A 111 -4.33 3.70 28.34
CA LEU A 111 -3.88 4.46 27.18
C LEU A 111 -4.88 4.26 26.05
N PHE A 112 -5.27 5.33 25.36
CA PHE A 112 -6.24 5.24 24.27
C PHE A 112 -6.09 6.39 23.30
N SER A 113 -6.63 6.23 22.10
CA SER A 113 -6.67 7.29 21.08
C SER A 113 -7.97 8.08 21.25
N TYR A 114 -7.84 9.39 21.42
CA TYR A 114 -8.99 10.27 21.65
C TYR A 114 -8.92 11.50 20.76
N ARG A 115 -9.94 11.69 19.96
CA ARG A 115 -10.23 12.92 19.23
C ARG A 115 -11.25 13.68 20.07
N LYS A 116 -10.78 14.68 20.81
CA LYS A 116 -11.64 15.53 21.66
C LYS A 116 -12.63 16.30 20.76
N GLY A 117 -13.87 16.42 21.22
CA GLY A 117 -14.92 17.14 20.51
C GLY A 117 -14.49 18.53 20.06
N GLY A 118 -14.73 18.85 18.79
CA GLY A 118 -14.29 20.09 18.14
C GLY A 118 -12.85 20.08 17.59
N THR A 119 -12.09 18.99 17.78
CA THR A 119 -10.74 18.84 17.20
C THR A 119 -10.74 17.90 16.00
N PRO A 120 -9.80 18.07 15.04
CA PRO A 120 -9.80 17.27 13.80
C PRO A 120 -8.98 15.98 13.88
N TYR A 121 -8.15 15.78 14.92
CA TYR A 121 -7.17 14.69 14.98
C TYR A 121 -7.32 13.84 16.24
N TYR A 122 -7.00 12.55 16.12
CA TYR A 122 -6.81 11.66 17.25
C TYR A 122 -5.43 11.90 17.87
N HIS A 123 -5.37 11.96 19.20
CA HIS A 123 -4.14 12.00 19.96
C HIS A 123 -4.15 10.91 21.04
N LEU A 124 -2.97 10.59 21.57
CA LEU A 124 -2.85 9.65 22.67
C LEU A 124 -3.19 10.34 23.98
N TYR A 125 -4.03 9.68 24.74
CA TYR A 125 -4.43 10.08 26.10
C TYR A 125 -4.27 8.93 27.07
N GLU A 126 -4.04 9.25 28.34
CA GLU A 126 -4.03 8.33 29.45
C GLU A 126 -5.11 8.75 30.46
N ILE A 127 -5.79 7.80 31.08
CA ILE A 127 -6.80 8.02 32.12
C ILE A 127 -6.69 6.92 33.18
N ASN A 128 -7.00 7.23 34.45
CA ASN A 128 -7.11 6.23 35.50
C ASN A 128 -8.39 5.40 35.30
N ILE A 129 -8.39 4.15 35.81
CA ILE A 129 -9.53 3.24 35.67
C ILE A 129 -10.80 3.73 36.35
N ASP A 130 -10.70 4.68 37.30
CA ASP A 130 -11.82 5.35 37.96
C ASP A 130 -12.38 6.54 37.19
N GLY A 131 -11.78 6.91 36.07
CA GLY A 131 -12.14 8.05 35.22
C GLY A 131 -11.46 9.36 35.58
N THR A 132 -10.60 9.38 36.60
CA THR A 132 -9.82 10.56 36.99
C THR A 132 -8.51 10.67 36.20
N GLY A 133 -7.82 11.80 36.30
CA GLY A 133 -6.45 11.96 35.79
C GLY A 133 -6.32 11.89 34.26
N LEU A 134 -7.33 12.34 33.52
CA LEU A 134 -7.22 12.43 32.04
C LEU A 134 -6.08 13.32 31.63
N LYS A 135 -5.10 12.75 30.93
CA LYS A 135 -3.88 13.42 30.48
C LYS A 135 -3.67 13.19 28.98
N GLN A 136 -3.43 14.26 28.25
CA GLN A 136 -2.99 14.20 26.86
C GLN A 136 -1.49 13.89 26.80
N ILE A 137 -1.09 12.90 25.99
CA ILE A 137 0.30 12.46 25.82
C ILE A 137 0.91 13.06 24.53
N THR A 138 0.18 13.03 23.42
CA THR A 138 0.65 13.60 22.15
C THR A 138 -0.23 14.75 21.70
N ASN A 139 0.37 15.74 21.00
CA ASN A 139 -0.35 16.87 20.44
C ASN A 139 0.32 17.30 19.13
N SER A 140 -0.45 17.33 18.01
CA SER A 140 0.09 17.69 16.70
C SER A 140 -1.03 17.88 15.66
N LYS A 141 -0.65 18.23 14.44
CA LYS A 141 -1.58 18.25 13.28
C LYS A 141 -1.71 16.86 12.60
N HIS A 142 -1.53 15.77 13.35
CA HIS A 142 -1.57 14.37 12.84
C HIS A 142 -2.43 13.50 13.73
N ASP A 143 -2.95 12.43 13.15
CA ASP A 143 -3.65 11.39 13.92
C ASP A 143 -2.62 10.44 14.54
N ASP A 144 -2.79 10.15 15.83
CA ASP A 144 -2.05 9.16 16.62
C ASP A 144 -3.06 8.11 17.13
N ILE A 145 -2.91 6.87 16.71
CA ILE A 145 -3.86 5.79 16.92
C ILE A 145 -3.16 4.47 17.27
N GLU A 146 -3.93 3.49 17.75
CA GLU A 146 -3.47 2.10 17.98
C GLU A 146 -2.26 2.00 18.89
N ALA A 147 -2.29 2.73 20.02
CA ALA A 147 -1.17 2.81 20.93
C ALA A 147 -1.09 1.61 21.89
N ILE A 148 0.14 1.19 22.18
CA ILE A 148 0.46 0.17 23.19
C ILE A 148 1.59 0.63 24.09
N TYR A 149 1.54 0.21 25.39
CA TYR A 149 2.66 0.34 26.29
C TYR A 149 3.77 -0.65 25.96
N LEU A 150 5.02 -0.21 26.04
CA LEU A 150 6.19 -1.07 26.01
C LEU A 150 6.66 -1.44 27.43
N PRO A 151 7.34 -2.59 27.62
CA PRO A 151 7.81 -3.02 28.93
C PRO A 151 8.90 -2.09 29.52
N ASP A 152 9.57 -1.27 28.68
CA ASP A 152 10.54 -0.26 29.09
C ASP A 152 9.90 1.10 29.50
N GLY A 153 8.57 1.18 29.52
CA GLY A 153 7.81 2.38 29.87
C GLY A 153 7.54 3.34 28.72
N ASN A 154 8.07 3.07 27.52
CA ASN A 154 7.76 3.85 26.32
C ASN A 154 6.42 3.43 25.71
N ILE A 155 6.01 4.16 24.66
CA ILE A 155 4.76 3.92 23.91
C ILE A 155 5.10 3.68 22.43
N VAL A 156 4.44 2.70 21.80
CA VAL A 156 4.42 2.50 20.36
C VAL A 156 3.01 2.77 19.86
N PHE A 157 2.89 3.42 18.71
CA PHE A 157 1.61 3.81 18.13
C PHE A 157 1.70 3.97 16.62
N CYS A 158 0.57 3.99 15.95
CA CYS A 158 0.45 4.31 14.53
C CYS A 158 0.15 5.81 14.36
N THR A 159 0.75 6.44 13.35
CA THR A 159 0.56 7.89 13.14
C THR A 159 0.59 8.28 11.68
N SER A 160 -0.19 9.31 11.34
CA SER A 160 -0.21 9.94 10.01
C SER A 160 0.94 10.93 9.77
N ARG A 161 1.94 11.05 10.68
CA ARG A 161 3.18 11.84 10.49
C ARG A 161 4.04 11.37 9.32
N SER A 162 3.74 10.21 8.77
CA SER A 162 4.38 9.71 7.55
C SER A 162 4.08 10.54 6.30
N HIS A 163 3.19 11.53 6.36
CA HIS A 163 2.86 12.52 5.32
C HIS A 163 2.56 11.90 3.95
N ARG A 164 1.85 10.78 3.90
CA ARG A 164 1.54 10.06 2.65
C ARG A 164 0.12 9.53 2.62
N PHE A 165 -0.34 9.21 1.44
CA PHE A 165 -1.65 8.59 1.20
C PHE A 165 -1.49 7.18 0.64
N VAL A 166 -2.48 6.33 0.90
CA VAL A 166 -2.60 5.01 0.30
C VAL A 166 -2.52 5.15 -1.22
N GLN A 167 -1.68 4.34 -1.85
CA GLN A 167 -1.35 4.50 -3.27
C GLN A 167 -2.57 4.37 -4.20
N CYS A 168 -3.58 3.59 -3.79
CA CYS A 168 -4.77 3.31 -4.58
C CYS A 168 -6.07 3.86 -3.97
N TRP A 169 -6.01 4.63 -2.87
CA TRP A 169 -7.18 5.21 -2.21
C TRP A 169 -6.91 6.61 -1.66
N PHE A 170 -7.96 7.29 -1.20
CA PHE A 170 -7.87 8.68 -0.71
C PHE A 170 -7.41 8.84 0.73
N THR A 171 -7.28 7.75 1.51
CA THR A 171 -6.95 7.80 2.93
C THR A 171 -5.47 8.01 3.18
N ARG A 172 -5.14 8.62 4.32
CA ARG A 172 -3.77 8.71 4.80
C ARG A 172 -3.24 7.35 5.23
N VAL A 173 -1.93 7.20 5.11
CA VAL A 173 -1.18 6.07 5.66
C VAL A 173 -0.83 6.37 7.12
N ALA A 174 -0.98 5.37 7.98
CA ALA A 174 -0.41 5.35 9.32
C ALA A 174 0.75 4.35 9.35
N ASN A 175 1.89 4.80 9.89
CA ASN A 175 3.06 3.96 10.13
C ASN A 175 3.37 3.91 11.62
N ILE A 176 4.19 2.94 12.03
CA ILE A 176 4.51 2.68 13.42
C ILE A 176 5.63 3.60 13.88
N TYR A 177 5.38 4.30 14.97
CA TYR A 177 6.28 5.22 15.66
C TYR A 177 6.39 4.84 17.12
N ARG A 178 7.39 5.39 17.81
CA ARG A 178 7.49 5.31 19.28
C ARG A 178 7.75 6.69 19.88
N CYS A 179 7.37 6.84 21.16
CA CYS A 179 7.72 7.99 21.97
C CYS A 179 8.01 7.56 23.42
N LYS A 180 8.51 8.48 24.25
CA LYS A 180 8.55 8.29 25.71
C LYS A 180 7.13 8.35 26.29
N ALA A 181 6.99 7.91 27.56
CA ALA A 181 5.71 7.95 28.28
C ALA A 181 5.09 9.36 28.40
N ASP A 182 5.91 10.39 28.34
CA ASP A 182 5.49 11.81 28.37
C ASP A 182 5.12 12.36 26.97
N GLY A 183 5.21 11.55 25.92
CA GLY A 183 4.97 11.96 24.54
C GLY A 183 6.18 12.58 23.83
N SER A 184 7.30 12.76 24.52
CA SER A 184 8.53 13.29 23.93
C SER A 184 9.28 12.25 23.08
N ASN A 185 10.28 12.69 22.31
CA ASN A 185 11.15 11.85 21.49
C ASN A 185 10.39 10.94 20.52
N ILE A 186 9.40 11.51 19.81
CA ILE A 186 8.66 10.80 18.77
C ILE A 186 9.61 10.46 17.61
N ARG A 187 9.66 9.18 17.20
CA ARG A 187 10.47 8.73 16.07
C ARG A 187 9.85 7.57 15.33
N PRO A 188 10.09 7.45 14.01
CA PRO A 188 9.58 6.33 13.21
C PRO A 188 10.28 5.02 13.57
N LEU A 189 9.51 3.93 13.56
CA LEU A 189 9.99 2.56 13.57
C LEU A 189 9.82 1.88 12.21
N SER A 190 8.87 2.38 11.40
CA SER A 190 8.65 1.89 10.03
C SER A 190 8.52 3.05 9.05
N CYS A 191 8.79 2.78 7.77
CA CYS A 191 8.69 3.74 6.67
C CYS A 191 7.93 3.14 5.48
N ASN A 192 7.00 2.22 5.72
CA ASN A 192 6.19 1.61 4.69
C ASN A 192 5.43 2.67 3.86
N LEU A 193 5.24 2.41 2.58
CA LEU A 193 4.46 3.28 1.69
C LEU A 193 2.96 3.11 1.89
N GLU A 194 2.56 2.00 2.49
CA GLU A 194 1.20 1.63 2.88
C GLU A 194 1.09 1.47 4.40
N GLN A 195 -0.02 0.95 4.87
CA GLN A 195 -0.31 0.78 6.27
C GLN A 195 0.60 -0.23 6.95
N ASP A 196 1.21 0.14 8.09
CA ASP A 196 1.69 -0.75 9.13
C ASP A 196 0.83 -0.50 10.37
N ASN A 197 -0.06 -1.44 10.73
CA ASN A 197 -1.12 -1.24 11.71
C ASN A 197 -1.19 -2.31 12.78
N THR A 198 -2.06 -2.05 13.76
CA THR A 198 -2.42 -2.98 14.83
C THR A 198 -1.22 -3.57 15.57
N PRO A 199 -0.25 -2.73 16.02
CA PRO A 199 0.91 -3.21 16.75
C PRO A 199 0.49 -3.86 18.06
N TRP A 200 1.18 -4.96 18.44
CA TRP A 200 1.03 -5.62 19.73
C TRP A 200 2.32 -6.29 20.15
N LEU A 201 2.52 -6.51 21.45
CA LEU A 201 3.73 -7.18 21.93
C LEU A 201 3.56 -8.69 21.96
N LEU A 202 4.57 -9.39 21.46
CA LEU A 202 4.76 -10.82 21.68
C LEU A 202 5.45 -11.06 23.05
N PRO A 203 5.30 -12.25 23.65
CA PRO A 203 5.93 -12.57 24.94
C PRO A 203 7.45 -12.42 24.95
N ASP A 204 8.10 -12.54 23.79
CA ASP A 204 9.54 -12.35 23.63
C ASP A 204 9.98 -10.88 23.54
N GLY A 205 9.03 -9.93 23.57
CA GLY A 205 9.26 -8.49 23.54
C GLY A 205 9.27 -7.86 22.16
N ARG A 206 9.15 -8.64 21.06
CA ARG A 206 9.01 -8.09 19.71
C ARG A 206 7.63 -7.49 19.50
N ILE A 207 7.54 -6.50 18.63
CA ILE A 207 6.27 -5.94 18.15
C ILE A 207 5.77 -6.79 16.99
N LEU A 208 4.59 -7.38 17.14
CA LEU A 208 3.81 -7.99 16.08
C LEU A 208 2.92 -6.93 15.46
N HIS A 209 2.83 -6.86 14.14
CA HIS A 209 1.98 -5.89 13.43
C HIS A 209 1.50 -6.43 12.09
N GLN A 210 0.47 -5.84 11.56
CA GLN A 210 0.07 -6.03 10.17
C GLN A 210 0.92 -5.14 9.27
N ARG A 211 1.35 -5.66 8.11
CA ARG A 211 2.05 -4.91 7.08
C ARG A 211 1.39 -5.12 5.73
N TRP A 212 1.03 -4.03 5.08
CA TRP A 212 0.56 -4.03 3.71
C TRP A 212 1.71 -3.77 2.75
N GLU A 213 2.04 -4.75 1.90
CA GLU A 213 3.07 -4.62 0.89
C GLU A 213 2.49 -4.44 -0.51
N TYR A 214 3.01 -3.47 -1.25
CA TYR A 214 2.49 -3.08 -2.55
C TYR A 214 3.58 -2.69 -3.56
N ILE A 215 4.79 -3.23 -3.49
CA ILE A 215 5.86 -3.01 -4.47
C ILE A 215 5.88 -4.18 -5.44
N ASP A 216 5.51 -3.91 -6.71
CA ASP A 216 5.40 -4.91 -7.79
C ASP A 216 4.60 -6.17 -7.42
N ARG A 217 3.72 -6.03 -6.44
CA ARG A 217 2.77 -7.04 -5.98
C ARG A 217 1.34 -6.59 -6.17
N SER A 218 0.40 -7.50 -6.01
CA SER A 218 -1.02 -7.17 -6.00
C SER A 218 -1.39 -6.29 -4.81
N ARG A 219 -2.00 -5.14 -5.06
CA ARG A 219 -2.51 -4.21 -4.04
C ARG A 219 -3.52 -4.83 -3.07
N VAL A 220 -4.14 -5.93 -3.45
CA VAL A 220 -5.27 -6.56 -2.72
C VAL A 220 -4.84 -7.77 -1.91
N ARG A 221 -3.62 -8.30 -2.12
CA ARG A 221 -3.33 -9.67 -1.70
C ARG A 221 -2.30 -9.82 -0.59
N PHE A 222 -1.57 -8.76 -0.23
CA PHE A 222 -0.43 -8.85 0.68
C PHE A 222 -0.58 -7.94 1.89
N HIS A 223 -1.39 -8.39 2.85
CA HIS A 223 -1.65 -7.73 4.14
C HIS A 223 -1.40 -8.76 5.24
N HIS A 224 -0.16 -8.92 5.68
CA HIS A 224 0.26 -10.07 6.48
C HIS A 224 0.88 -9.67 7.81
N LEU A 225 1.17 -10.68 8.64
CA LEU A 225 1.75 -10.49 9.96
C LEU A 225 3.27 -10.40 9.88
N TRP A 226 3.81 -9.36 10.48
CA TRP A 226 5.24 -9.06 10.57
C TRP A 226 5.64 -8.80 12.01
N THR A 227 6.94 -8.92 12.30
CA THR A 227 7.52 -8.53 13.59
C THR A 227 8.68 -7.56 13.39
N MET A 228 8.94 -6.77 14.43
CA MET A 228 10.14 -5.95 14.58
C MET A 228 10.52 -5.84 16.06
N ASN A 229 11.76 -5.49 16.36
CA ASN A 229 12.16 -5.10 17.70
C ASN A 229 11.51 -3.76 18.10
N PRO A 230 11.38 -3.44 19.41
CA PRO A 230 10.79 -2.17 19.87
C PRO A 230 11.54 -0.92 19.42
N ASP A 231 12.74 -1.05 18.89
CA ASP A 231 13.54 0.04 18.30
C ASP A 231 13.38 0.14 16.76
N GLY A 232 12.60 -0.74 16.13
CA GLY A 232 12.33 -0.81 14.70
C GLY A 232 13.30 -1.70 13.91
N THR A 233 14.33 -2.24 14.56
CA THR A 233 15.29 -3.17 13.91
C THR A 233 14.70 -4.56 13.69
N ASN A 234 15.37 -5.36 12.87
CA ASN A 234 15.07 -6.78 12.62
C ASN A 234 13.62 -7.01 12.15
N GLN A 235 13.17 -6.24 11.16
CA GLN A 235 11.85 -6.45 10.56
C GLN A 235 11.82 -7.75 9.77
N MET A 236 10.86 -8.62 10.09
CA MET A 236 10.72 -9.91 9.42
C MET A 236 9.27 -10.37 9.39
N VAL A 237 8.94 -11.18 8.38
CA VAL A 237 7.62 -11.80 8.29
C VAL A 237 7.40 -12.76 9.49
N TYR A 238 6.24 -12.62 10.12
CA TYR A 238 5.78 -13.55 11.14
C TYR A 238 4.96 -14.68 10.51
N PHE A 239 4.00 -14.33 9.63
CA PHE A 239 3.19 -15.31 8.94
C PHE A 239 2.54 -14.73 7.66
N GLY A 240 2.53 -15.51 6.59
CA GLY A 240 1.64 -15.32 5.45
C GLY A 240 2.20 -14.58 4.24
N ASN A 241 3.44 -14.08 4.24
CA ASN A 241 3.97 -13.26 3.14
C ASN A 241 3.96 -13.97 1.76
N MET A 242 3.92 -15.29 1.74
CA MET A 242 3.76 -16.10 0.52
C MET A 242 2.32 -16.62 0.33
N HIS A 243 1.34 -16.13 1.10
CA HIS A 243 -0.07 -16.56 1.09
C HIS A 243 -0.99 -15.43 0.61
N PRO A 244 -1.05 -15.14 -0.70
CA PRO A 244 -1.83 -14.03 -1.20
C PRO A 244 -3.34 -14.22 -0.97
N GLY A 245 -4.06 -13.09 -0.79
CA GLY A 245 -5.52 -13.09 -0.82
C GLY A 245 -6.23 -13.07 0.53
N ILE A 246 -5.48 -12.90 1.64
CA ILE A 246 -6.03 -12.77 2.99
C ILE A 246 -5.43 -11.53 3.64
N VAL A 247 -6.27 -10.70 4.25
CA VAL A 247 -5.86 -9.61 5.14
C VAL A 247 -5.81 -10.16 6.56
N MET A 248 -4.65 -10.09 7.22
CA MET A 248 -4.39 -10.60 8.57
C MET A 248 -4.15 -9.42 9.49
N ILE A 249 -5.12 -9.08 10.31
CA ILE A 249 -5.11 -7.87 11.13
C ILE A 249 -5.44 -8.16 12.59
N ASP A 250 -5.04 -7.23 13.44
CA ASP A 250 -5.32 -7.19 14.87
C ASP A 250 -4.90 -8.46 15.62
N ALA A 251 -3.69 -8.98 15.31
CA ALA A 251 -3.16 -10.18 15.92
C ALA A 251 -2.77 -9.96 17.39
N LYS A 252 -3.13 -10.91 18.25
CA LYS A 252 -2.81 -10.90 19.70
C LYS A 252 -2.23 -12.24 20.12
N PRO A 253 -1.18 -12.25 20.99
CA PRO A 253 -0.61 -13.49 21.50
C PRO A 253 -1.59 -14.26 22.37
N ILE A 254 -1.56 -15.59 22.30
CA ILE A 254 -2.31 -16.49 23.15
C ILE A 254 -1.43 -16.85 24.36
N PRO A 255 -1.84 -16.53 25.59
CA PRO A 255 -1.06 -16.75 26.81
C PRO A 255 -0.53 -18.19 26.94
N GLY A 256 0.72 -18.33 27.37
CA GLY A 256 1.38 -19.63 27.57
C GLY A 256 1.76 -20.39 26.30
N THR A 257 1.61 -19.77 25.12
CA THR A 257 1.91 -20.39 23.83
C THR A 257 2.77 -19.47 22.94
N LEU A 258 3.24 -20.00 21.80
CA LEU A 258 3.84 -19.21 20.71
C LEU A 258 2.79 -18.75 19.69
N LYS A 259 1.52 -19.13 19.87
CA LYS A 259 0.43 -18.87 18.94
C LYS A 259 -0.11 -17.46 19.09
N VAL A 260 -0.75 -16.98 18.03
CA VAL A 260 -1.53 -15.74 18.04
C VAL A 260 -2.93 -15.99 17.51
N ILE A 261 -3.91 -15.22 17.98
CA ILE A 261 -5.23 -15.10 17.35
C ILE A 261 -5.27 -13.83 16.52
N SER A 262 -5.85 -13.88 15.32
CA SER A 262 -5.94 -12.74 14.41
C SER A 262 -7.24 -12.77 13.62
N SER A 263 -7.71 -11.62 13.19
CA SER A 263 -8.82 -11.50 12.25
C SER A 263 -8.34 -11.71 10.82
N PHE A 264 -8.83 -12.75 10.15
CA PHE A 264 -8.54 -13.04 8.74
C PHE A 264 -9.71 -12.63 7.88
N SER A 265 -9.53 -11.54 7.11
CA SER A 265 -10.53 -11.04 6.16
C SER A 265 -10.22 -11.48 4.74
N PRO A 266 -11.24 -11.88 3.95
CA PRO A 266 -11.04 -12.26 2.55
C PRO A 266 -10.80 -11.04 1.66
N GLY A 267 -10.07 -11.25 0.55
CA GLY A 267 -9.87 -10.25 -0.50
C GLY A 267 -9.09 -9.02 -0.01
N HIS A 268 -9.71 -7.86 -0.05
CA HIS A 268 -9.14 -6.57 0.36
C HIS A 268 -9.46 -6.18 1.81
N GLY A 269 -9.97 -7.13 2.58
CA GLY A 269 -10.40 -6.92 3.96
C GLY A 269 -11.84 -6.41 4.08
N ARG A 270 -12.34 -6.48 5.29
CA ARG A 270 -13.67 -5.98 5.66
C ARG A 270 -13.54 -4.75 6.53
N LYS A 271 -14.58 -3.93 6.49
CA LYS A 271 -14.71 -2.72 7.29
C LYS A 271 -14.38 -3.00 8.77
N GLU A 272 -13.63 -2.07 9.38
CA GLU A 272 -13.26 -2.10 10.79
C GLU A 272 -12.71 -3.46 11.25
N HIS A 273 -11.74 -4.00 10.49
CA HIS A 273 -11.00 -5.21 10.84
C HIS A 273 -11.83 -6.51 10.96
N ALA A 274 -13.10 -6.51 10.50
CA ALA A 274 -13.94 -7.70 10.58
C ALA A 274 -13.43 -8.86 9.73
N GLY A 275 -13.48 -10.07 10.28
CA GLY A 275 -12.97 -11.27 9.61
C GLY A 275 -13.27 -12.56 10.38
N LEU A 276 -12.62 -13.63 9.95
CA LEU A 276 -12.67 -14.93 10.60
C LEU A 276 -11.59 -15.01 11.67
N MET A 277 -11.97 -15.35 12.89
CA MET A 277 -11.00 -15.57 13.97
C MET A 277 -10.14 -16.78 13.63
N THR A 278 -8.86 -16.54 13.54
CA THR A 278 -7.88 -17.55 13.09
C THR A 278 -6.72 -17.62 14.07
N VAL A 279 -6.44 -18.82 14.56
CA VAL A 279 -5.26 -19.12 15.39
C VAL A 279 -4.10 -19.47 14.47
N VAL A 280 -2.98 -18.76 14.59
CA VAL A 280 -1.75 -18.97 13.83
C VAL A 280 -0.68 -19.53 14.76
N ASP A 281 -0.06 -20.65 14.37
CA ASP A 281 1.07 -21.26 15.04
C ASP A 281 2.35 -21.08 14.19
N PRO A 282 3.35 -20.32 14.65
CA PRO A 282 4.53 -19.99 13.82
C PRO A 282 5.60 -21.10 13.78
N ARG A 283 5.43 -22.22 14.49
CA ARG A 283 6.48 -23.23 14.69
C ARG A 283 7.02 -23.87 13.41
N ASN A 284 6.20 -23.98 12.36
CA ASN A 284 6.62 -24.51 11.06
C ASN A 284 7.09 -23.40 10.10
N GLY A 285 7.41 -22.21 10.63
CA GLY A 285 7.80 -21.06 9.84
C GLY A 285 6.60 -20.27 9.28
N PRO A 286 6.86 -19.13 8.59
CA PRO A 286 5.84 -18.19 8.20
C PRO A 286 4.99 -18.64 7.01
N ASP A 287 5.36 -19.71 6.31
CA ASP A 287 4.77 -20.05 5.01
C ASP A 287 3.90 -21.31 5.04
N ASP A 288 3.82 -22.02 6.17
CA ASP A 288 2.96 -23.20 6.30
C ASP A 288 1.51 -22.80 6.59
N ARG A 289 0.69 -22.76 5.53
CA ARG A 289 -0.74 -22.44 5.62
C ARG A 289 -1.54 -23.35 6.55
N LYS A 290 -1.11 -24.59 6.76
CA LYS A 290 -1.80 -25.56 7.62
C LYS A 290 -1.73 -25.16 9.08
N MET A 291 -0.79 -24.28 9.43
CA MET A 291 -0.61 -23.77 10.79
C MET A 291 -1.57 -22.61 11.13
N ALA A 292 -2.39 -22.13 10.19
CA ALA A 292 -3.45 -21.16 10.43
C ALA A 292 -4.81 -21.86 10.48
N LYS A 293 -5.39 -21.99 11.67
CA LYS A 293 -6.68 -22.66 11.91
C LYS A 293 -7.76 -21.65 12.19
N ARG A 294 -8.77 -21.59 11.33
CA ARG A 294 -10.01 -20.85 11.60
C ARG A 294 -10.78 -21.54 12.71
N ILE A 295 -11.20 -20.79 13.73
CA ILE A 295 -11.97 -21.32 14.86
C ILE A 295 -13.47 -21.04 14.76
N ASN A 296 -13.89 -20.12 13.86
CA ASN A 296 -15.31 -19.81 13.66
C ASN A 296 -15.68 -19.63 12.19
N LYS A 297 -16.98 -19.49 11.93
CA LYS A 297 -17.54 -19.24 10.60
C LYS A 297 -18.09 -17.81 10.42
N ASP A 298 -18.30 -17.08 11.52
CA ASP A 298 -18.82 -15.72 11.52
C ASP A 298 -17.75 -14.71 11.13
N GLY A 299 -17.80 -14.21 9.91
CA GLY A 299 -16.85 -13.22 9.39
C GLY A 299 -17.15 -11.77 9.81
N SER A 300 -18.07 -11.53 10.73
CA SER A 300 -18.36 -10.19 11.30
C SER A 300 -17.61 -9.89 12.59
N LEU A 301 -16.89 -10.89 13.16
CA LEU A 301 -16.10 -10.73 14.36
C LEU A 301 -14.83 -9.91 14.11
N ARG A 302 -14.40 -9.13 15.11
CA ARG A 302 -13.22 -8.28 15.06
C ARG A 302 -12.59 -8.09 16.43
N ASP A 303 -11.43 -7.44 16.47
CA ASP A 303 -10.70 -7.00 17.65
C ASP A 303 -10.40 -8.11 18.67
N PRO A 304 -9.92 -9.31 18.24
CA PRO A 304 -9.72 -10.43 19.14
C PRO A 304 -8.76 -10.11 20.27
N TYR A 305 -9.00 -10.66 21.43
CA TYR A 305 -8.08 -10.67 22.57
C TYR A 305 -8.11 -12.02 23.28
N ALA A 306 -6.96 -12.69 23.37
CA ALA A 306 -6.85 -13.97 24.04
C ALA A 306 -6.79 -13.80 25.57
N ILE A 307 -7.72 -14.39 26.29
CA ILE A 307 -7.72 -14.50 27.76
C ILE A 307 -6.96 -15.74 28.21
N SER A 308 -7.19 -16.85 27.52
CA SER A 308 -6.53 -18.14 27.68
C SER A 308 -6.43 -18.85 26.33
N THR A 309 -6.04 -20.12 26.30
CA THR A 309 -5.96 -20.93 25.08
C THR A 309 -7.34 -21.28 24.50
N ASP A 310 -8.39 -21.20 25.29
CA ASP A 310 -9.76 -21.60 25.00
C ASP A 310 -10.80 -20.50 25.27
N CYS A 311 -10.37 -19.30 25.59
CA CYS A 311 -11.26 -18.16 25.88
C CYS A 311 -10.77 -16.88 25.23
N PHE A 312 -11.56 -16.32 24.32
CA PHE A 312 -11.20 -15.11 23.57
C PHE A 312 -12.34 -14.08 23.64
N LEU A 313 -11.98 -12.81 23.88
CA LEU A 313 -12.90 -11.67 23.71
C LEU A 313 -12.88 -11.23 22.25
N VAL A 314 -14.05 -10.88 21.71
CA VAL A 314 -14.22 -10.32 20.38
C VAL A 314 -15.33 -9.27 20.38
N ALA A 315 -15.26 -8.32 19.45
CA ALA A 315 -16.35 -7.40 19.15
C ALA A 315 -17.10 -7.88 17.90
N ARG A 316 -18.41 -7.64 17.88
CA ARG A 316 -19.27 -7.88 16.73
C ARG A 316 -20.34 -6.80 16.67
N ASP A 317 -20.30 -5.97 15.66
CA ASP A 317 -21.26 -4.88 15.46
C ASP A 317 -21.53 -4.07 16.74
N THR A 318 -22.62 -4.33 17.45
CA THR A 318 -23.04 -3.64 18.69
C THR A 318 -22.77 -4.45 19.95
N ASP A 319 -22.26 -5.67 19.84
CA ASP A 319 -22.07 -6.56 20.98
C ASP A 319 -20.61 -6.97 21.23
N ILE A 320 -20.31 -7.29 22.49
CA ILE A 320 -19.09 -7.96 22.94
C ILE A 320 -19.45 -9.44 23.15
N ARG A 321 -18.59 -10.33 22.65
CA ARG A 321 -18.79 -11.77 22.78
C ARG A 321 -17.54 -12.45 23.36
N VAL A 322 -17.77 -13.60 23.95
CA VAL A 322 -16.73 -14.56 24.31
C VAL A 322 -16.82 -15.74 23.37
N ILE A 323 -15.72 -16.12 22.75
CA ILE A 323 -15.65 -17.30 21.90
C ILE A 323 -14.63 -18.29 22.46
N ASP A 324 -14.88 -19.59 22.26
CA ASP A 324 -13.95 -20.64 22.61
C ASP A 324 -13.05 -21.03 21.43
N ASP A 325 -12.11 -21.96 21.65
CA ASP A 325 -11.19 -22.47 20.64
C ASP A 325 -11.84 -23.35 19.55
N LYS A 326 -13.14 -23.67 19.71
CA LYS A 326 -13.97 -24.40 18.74
C LYS A 326 -14.92 -23.49 17.99
N GLY A 327 -14.98 -22.19 18.38
CA GLY A 327 -15.79 -21.14 17.75
C GLY A 327 -17.21 -21.02 18.28
N ALA A 328 -17.54 -21.69 19.39
CA ALA A 328 -18.78 -21.39 20.09
C ALA A 328 -18.72 -19.96 20.63
N SER A 329 -19.81 -19.22 20.48
CA SER A 329 -19.86 -17.77 20.70
C SER A 329 -21.01 -17.39 21.58
N ASP A 330 -20.73 -16.88 22.77
CA ASP A 330 -21.71 -16.46 23.76
C ASP A 330 -21.74 -14.92 23.91
N LEU A 331 -22.93 -14.32 23.99
CA LEU A 331 -23.11 -12.88 24.18
C LEU A 331 -22.69 -12.49 25.59
N LEU A 332 -21.83 -11.50 25.74
CA LEU A 332 -21.44 -10.91 27.02
C LEU A 332 -22.18 -9.60 27.30
N TYR A 333 -22.23 -8.70 26.32
CA TYR A 333 -22.81 -7.37 26.47
C TYR A 333 -23.25 -6.83 25.11
N ASN A 334 -24.37 -6.09 25.09
CA ASN A 334 -24.84 -5.35 23.94
C ASN A 334 -25.00 -3.87 24.30
N LEU A 335 -24.69 -2.98 23.35
CA LEU A 335 -24.90 -1.54 23.55
C LEU A 335 -26.35 -1.20 23.85
N PRO A 336 -26.62 -0.19 24.69
CA PRO A 336 -27.97 0.32 24.92
C PRO A 336 -28.61 0.82 23.61
N SER A 337 -29.96 0.70 23.56
CA SER A 337 -30.73 1.05 22.36
C SER A 337 -30.53 2.48 21.88
N GLU A 338 -30.27 3.43 22.77
CA GLU A 338 -30.02 4.83 22.44
C GLU A 338 -28.67 4.99 21.70
N MET A 339 -27.65 4.19 22.03
CA MET A 339 -26.36 4.19 21.34
C MET A 339 -26.47 3.50 19.97
N ILE A 340 -27.19 2.40 19.90
CA ILE A 340 -27.45 1.66 18.64
C ILE A 340 -28.19 2.56 17.65
N LYS A 341 -29.23 3.27 18.09
CA LYS A 341 -29.97 4.25 17.26
C LYS A 341 -29.08 5.36 16.72
N LYS A 342 -28.03 5.76 17.44
CA LYS A 342 -27.01 6.70 16.99
C LYS A 342 -26.00 6.08 16.03
N GLY A 343 -26.09 4.79 15.71
CA GLY A 343 -25.20 4.08 14.81
C GLY A 343 -23.83 3.72 15.41
N MET A 344 -23.73 3.69 16.75
CA MET A 344 -22.50 3.30 17.43
C MET A 344 -22.25 1.80 17.35
N LYS A 345 -20.98 1.43 17.30
CA LYS A 345 -20.48 0.05 17.28
C LYS A 345 -19.49 -0.15 18.42
N VAL A 346 -19.38 -1.38 18.92
CA VAL A 346 -18.38 -1.76 19.93
C VAL A 346 -17.06 -2.13 19.26
N HIS A 347 -15.96 -1.76 19.88
CA HIS A 347 -14.60 -2.02 19.41
C HIS A 347 -13.66 -2.34 20.58
N GLU A 348 -12.62 -3.09 20.28
CA GLU A 348 -11.42 -3.34 21.07
C GLU A 348 -11.71 -3.70 22.53
N PRO A 349 -12.50 -4.75 22.85
CA PRO A 349 -12.70 -5.18 24.23
C PRO A 349 -11.39 -5.75 24.80
N ARG A 350 -10.99 -5.26 26.00
CA ARG A 350 -9.74 -5.63 26.66
C ARG A 350 -10.00 -5.93 28.13
N PRO A 351 -9.39 -6.97 28.73
CA PRO A 351 -9.53 -7.23 30.17
C PRO A 351 -8.87 -6.12 30.98
N LEU A 352 -9.56 -5.59 31.98
CA LEU A 352 -9.07 -4.60 32.91
C LEU A 352 -8.45 -5.30 34.11
N ARG A 353 -7.17 -5.67 34.00
CA ARG A 353 -6.40 -6.33 35.05
C ARG A 353 -4.90 -6.10 34.87
N ALA A 354 -4.16 -6.25 35.94
CA ALA A 354 -2.70 -6.28 35.88
C ALA A 354 -2.19 -7.45 35.03
N ARG A 355 -1.10 -7.26 34.32
CA ARG A 355 -0.46 -8.28 33.49
C ARG A 355 1.06 -8.26 33.65
N LYS A 356 1.70 -9.41 33.43
CA LYS A 356 3.17 -9.50 33.43
C LYS A 356 3.74 -8.70 32.25
N ARG A 357 4.84 -7.97 32.51
CA ARG A 357 5.61 -7.31 31.45
C ARG A 357 6.29 -8.35 30.57
N GLU A 358 6.32 -8.11 29.28
CA GLU A 358 7.10 -8.84 28.30
C GLU A 358 8.60 -8.55 28.51
N ARG A 359 9.44 -9.26 27.79
CA ARG A 359 10.89 -9.02 27.82
C ARG A 359 11.24 -7.65 27.26
N VAL A 360 12.17 -6.96 27.87
CA VAL A 360 12.78 -5.75 27.32
C VAL A 360 13.86 -6.16 26.33
N ILE A 361 13.75 -5.72 25.10
CA ILE A 361 14.78 -5.86 24.08
C ILE A 361 15.56 -4.55 24.04
N PRO A 362 16.88 -4.53 24.37
CA PRO A 362 17.69 -3.33 24.31
C PRO A 362 17.76 -2.74 22.90
N SER A 363 17.75 -1.41 22.79
CA SER A 363 17.90 -0.74 21.51
C SER A 363 19.29 -0.97 20.92
N ARG A 364 19.33 -1.20 19.60
CA ARG A 364 20.54 -1.33 18.79
C ARG A 364 20.71 -0.16 17.81
N VAL A 365 19.81 0.82 17.87
CA VAL A 365 19.80 1.97 16.98
C VAL A 365 20.82 3.00 17.43
N ASN A 366 21.59 3.52 16.48
CA ASN A 366 22.49 4.65 16.68
C ASN A 366 22.02 5.82 15.80
N LEU A 367 21.26 6.76 16.38
CA LEU A 367 20.68 7.90 15.66
C LEU A 367 21.71 8.87 15.07
N ALA A 368 22.97 8.80 15.49
CA ALA A 368 24.06 9.59 14.90
C ALA A 368 24.52 9.07 13.53
N LYS A 369 24.10 7.86 13.15
CA LYS A 369 24.42 7.29 11.83
C LYS A 369 23.30 7.55 10.83
N ALA A 370 23.66 7.95 9.62
CA ALA A 370 22.72 8.14 8.51
C ALA A 370 22.37 6.82 7.83
N THR A 371 23.17 5.77 8.03
CA THR A 371 23.10 4.49 7.31
C THR A 371 22.98 3.31 8.26
N GLY A 372 22.48 2.19 7.77
CA GLY A 372 22.69 0.86 8.31
C GLY A 372 23.48 0.00 7.33
N THR A 373 23.86 -1.19 7.75
CA THR A 373 24.64 -2.15 6.94
C THR A 373 23.85 -3.42 6.68
N VAL A 374 23.88 -3.90 5.45
CA VAL A 374 23.30 -5.19 5.07
C VAL A 374 24.42 -6.15 4.68
N MET A 375 24.32 -7.38 5.19
CA MET A 375 25.13 -8.52 4.80
C MET A 375 24.25 -9.56 4.14
N LEU A 376 24.46 -9.83 2.86
CA LEU A 376 23.86 -10.92 2.11
C LEU A 376 24.89 -12.05 2.00
N GLN A 377 24.53 -13.22 2.49
CA GLN A 377 25.47 -14.35 2.51
C GLN A 377 25.67 -14.96 1.14
N ASP A 378 24.59 -15.18 0.38
CA ASP A 378 24.67 -15.77 -0.96
C ASP A 378 23.44 -15.40 -1.79
N VAL A 379 23.60 -14.58 -2.83
CA VAL A 379 22.52 -14.13 -3.71
C VAL A 379 21.85 -15.28 -4.47
N TYR A 380 22.52 -16.42 -4.62
CA TYR A 380 22.03 -17.59 -5.34
C TYR A 380 21.16 -18.52 -4.48
N ILE A 381 21.14 -18.32 -3.16
CA ILE A 381 20.18 -19.00 -2.26
C ILE A 381 18.85 -18.27 -2.34
N GLY A 382 17.80 -18.95 -2.79
CA GLY A 382 16.48 -18.32 -2.88
C GLY A 382 15.43 -19.22 -3.49
N ARG A 383 14.18 -18.89 -3.23
CA ARG A 383 13.04 -19.54 -3.90
C ARG A 383 13.00 -19.08 -5.35
N ASN A 384 12.66 -19.99 -6.24
CA ASN A 384 12.47 -19.68 -7.66
C ASN A 384 13.70 -18.99 -8.30
N MET A 385 14.88 -19.58 -8.09
CA MET A 385 16.15 -19.18 -8.73
C MET A 385 16.56 -20.14 -9.87
N LYS A 386 15.61 -20.93 -10.39
CA LYS A 386 15.88 -21.91 -11.45
C LYS A 386 16.48 -21.23 -12.69
N GLY A 387 17.59 -21.81 -13.18
CA GLY A 387 18.28 -21.34 -14.38
C GLY A 387 19.31 -20.23 -14.14
N VAL A 388 19.45 -19.71 -12.92
CA VAL A 388 20.51 -18.79 -12.54
C VAL A 388 21.74 -19.59 -12.07
N LYS A 389 22.88 -19.35 -12.71
CA LYS A 389 24.17 -19.99 -12.38
C LYS A 389 25.03 -19.06 -11.53
N ARG A 390 25.95 -19.63 -10.75
CA ARG A 390 26.97 -18.80 -10.08
C ARG A 390 27.80 -18.04 -11.12
N GLY A 391 28.03 -16.76 -10.85
CA GLY A 391 28.65 -15.85 -11.78
C GLY A 391 27.70 -15.10 -12.72
N ASP A 392 26.41 -15.48 -12.82
CA ASP A 392 25.43 -14.74 -13.63
C ASP A 392 25.07 -13.37 -13.05
N ILE A 393 25.15 -13.20 -11.71
CA ILE A 393 24.84 -11.96 -11.00
C ILE A 393 26.16 -11.27 -10.64
N LYS A 394 26.31 -10.00 -11.05
CA LYS A 394 27.50 -9.19 -10.82
C LYS A 394 27.28 -8.06 -9.81
N GLU A 395 26.08 -7.46 -9.83
CA GLU A 395 25.73 -6.32 -9.00
C GLU A 395 24.29 -6.42 -8.47
N LEU A 396 24.01 -5.69 -7.40
CA LEU A 396 22.64 -5.36 -6.98
C LEU A 396 22.39 -3.90 -7.29
N LEU A 397 21.35 -3.61 -8.05
CA LEU A 397 20.78 -2.27 -8.21
C LEU A 397 19.90 -1.99 -6.99
N ILE A 398 20.16 -0.88 -6.33
CA ILE A 398 19.42 -0.40 -5.15
C ILE A 398 18.37 0.60 -5.62
N ILE A 399 17.10 0.32 -5.35
CA ILE A 399 15.99 1.17 -5.72
C ILE A 399 15.21 1.54 -4.46
N GLU A 400 14.81 2.82 -4.36
CA GLU A 400 13.91 3.33 -3.33
C GLU A 400 12.52 3.51 -3.91
N ALA A 401 11.52 2.94 -3.26
CA ALA A 401 10.12 3.26 -3.54
C ALA A 401 9.73 4.55 -2.79
N LEU A 402 9.18 5.51 -3.50
CA LEU A 402 8.97 6.88 -3.02
C LEU A 402 7.54 7.08 -2.49
N PRO A 403 7.37 7.72 -1.32
CA PRO A 403 6.05 7.99 -0.76
C PRO A 403 5.22 8.88 -1.67
N LYS A 404 3.91 8.59 -1.73
CA LYS A 404 2.92 9.30 -2.55
C LYS A 404 2.23 10.38 -1.71
N PRO A 405 2.42 11.67 -2.01
CA PRO A 405 1.95 12.77 -1.17
C PRO A 405 0.44 13.04 -1.26
N VAL A 406 -0.21 12.55 -2.32
CA VAL A 406 -1.63 12.77 -2.60
C VAL A 406 -2.16 11.67 -3.51
N ASN A 407 -3.45 11.34 -3.39
CA ASN A 407 -4.15 10.53 -4.37
C ASN A 407 -5.41 11.27 -4.83
N PHE A 408 -5.53 11.52 -6.13
CA PHE A 408 -6.53 12.43 -6.67
C PHE A 408 -7.80 11.74 -7.14
N SER A 409 -7.71 10.60 -7.83
CA SER A 409 -8.85 10.00 -8.52
C SER A 409 -9.65 9.00 -7.69
N GLY A 410 -9.15 8.54 -6.57
CA GLY A 410 -9.81 7.57 -5.69
C GLY A 410 -9.96 6.17 -6.21
N THR A 411 -9.70 5.96 -7.48
CA THR A 411 -9.75 4.63 -8.08
C THR A 411 -8.39 4.15 -8.52
N MET A 412 -7.38 4.80 -8.42
CA MET A 412 -6.04 4.57 -8.92
C MET A 412 -5.68 5.62 -9.97
N GLU A 413 -4.71 6.43 -9.65
CA GLU A 413 -4.00 7.22 -10.63
C GLU A 413 -2.70 6.50 -10.97
N PRO A 414 -2.74 5.59 -11.95
CA PRO A 414 -1.55 4.85 -12.30
C PRO A 414 -0.55 5.80 -12.95
N ILE A 415 0.67 5.77 -12.48
CA ILE A 415 1.78 6.47 -13.11
C ILE A 415 2.39 5.66 -14.26
N THR A 416 1.92 4.42 -14.43
CA THR A 416 2.25 3.57 -15.60
C THR A 416 1.00 2.91 -16.17
N ILE A 417 1.00 2.60 -17.47
CA ILE A 417 0.00 1.69 -18.05
C ILE A 417 0.06 0.33 -17.35
N GLY A 418 1.23 -0.05 -16.93
CA GLY A 418 1.45 -1.23 -16.13
C GLY A 418 0.77 -1.17 -14.77
N GLY A 419 0.50 0.03 -14.20
CA GLY A 419 -0.22 0.29 -12.95
C GLY A 419 0.62 0.17 -11.71
N SER A 420 1.88 0.50 -11.79
CA SER A 420 2.58 1.03 -10.63
C SER A 420 1.95 2.34 -10.23
N PHE A 421 1.81 2.55 -8.93
CA PHE A 421 1.21 3.75 -8.35
C PHE A 421 2.24 4.57 -7.57
N THR A 422 3.48 4.10 -7.48
CA THR A 422 4.63 4.75 -6.85
C THR A 422 5.71 5.05 -7.86
N LEU A 423 6.37 6.18 -7.66
CA LEU A 423 7.64 6.49 -8.28
C LEU A 423 8.75 5.71 -7.59
N GLU A 424 9.79 5.40 -8.34
CA GLU A 424 10.95 4.66 -7.87
C GLU A 424 12.22 5.46 -8.19
N ARG A 425 13.11 5.57 -7.19
CA ARG A 425 14.40 6.25 -7.34
C ARG A 425 15.52 5.22 -7.40
N VAL A 426 16.32 5.27 -8.45
CA VAL A 426 17.56 4.51 -8.53
C VAL A 426 18.63 5.21 -7.69
N LEU A 427 19.18 4.51 -6.69
CA LEU A 427 20.26 5.03 -5.85
C LEU A 427 21.64 4.69 -6.41
N GLY A 428 21.79 3.54 -7.06
CA GLY A 428 23.05 3.06 -7.61
C GLY A 428 23.20 1.56 -7.48
N THR A 429 24.44 1.06 -7.63
CA THR A 429 24.75 -0.36 -7.54
C THR A 429 25.76 -0.67 -6.45
N VAL A 430 25.77 -1.94 -6.01
CA VAL A 430 26.78 -2.54 -5.14
C VAL A 430 27.23 -3.86 -5.71
N PRO A 431 28.52 -4.26 -5.56
CA PRO A 431 29.05 -5.47 -6.16
C PRO A 431 28.59 -6.73 -5.40
N ILE A 432 28.51 -7.84 -6.14
CA ILE A 432 28.40 -9.20 -5.62
C ILE A 432 29.76 -9.86 -5.74
N GLU A 433 30.22 -10.49 -4.66
CA GLU A 433 31.46 -11.27 -4.66
C GLU A 433 31.31 -12.57 -5.46
N GLU A 434 32.41 -13.17 -5.88
CA GLU A 434 32.43 -14.43 -6.63
C GLU A 434 31.70 -15.57 -5.92
N ASP A 435 31.70 -15.54 -4.59
CA ASP A 435 30.99 -16.52 -3.77
C ASP A 435 29.49 -16.23 -3.60
N GLY A 436 28.99 -15.16 -4.23
CA GLY A 436 27.60 -14.71 -4.16
C GLY A 436 27.28 -13.83 -2.96
N SER A 437 28.25 -13.54 -2.11
CA SER A 437 28.04 -12.68 -0.94
C SER A 437 28.12 -11.20 -1.31
N ALA A 438 27.47 -10.34 -0.47
CA ALA A 438 27.60 -8.88 -0.56
C ALA A 438 27.51 -8.26 0.83
N SER A 439 28.29 -7.19 1.06
CA SER A 439 28.17 -6.35 2.26
C SER A 439 28.19 -4.88 1.82
N PHE A 440 27.16 -4.13 2.24
CA PHE A 440 26.99 -2.77 1.78
C PHE A 440 26.20 -1.89 2.76
N GLU A 441 26.38 -0.58 2.63
CA GLU A 441 25.64 0.42 3.39
C GLU A 441 24.38 0.85 2.67
N LEU A 442 23.30 1.07 3.44
CA LEU A 442 22.02 1.59 2.96
C LEU A 442 21.61 2.82 3.76
N PRO A 443 20.99 3.83 3.13
CA PRO A 443 20.38 4.93 3.87
C PRO A 443 19.27 4.42 4.80
N ALA A 444 19.29 4.89 6.05
CA ALA A 444 18.34 4.44 7.06
C ALA A 444 16.93 5.01 6.85
N LEU A 445 15.91 4.27 7.31
CA LEU A 445 14.51 4.66 7.30
C LEU A 445 13.97 4.99 5.90
N ARG A 446 14.43 4.25 4.89
CA ARG A 446 13.93 4.34 3.51
C ARG A 446 13.42 2.99 3.03
N SER A 447 12.36 3.00 2.22
CA SER A 447 11.77 1.77 1.63
C SER A 447 12.60 1.33 0.42
N LEU A 448 13.47 0.35 0.61
CA LEU A 448 14.47 -0.07 -0.37
C LEU A 448 14.19 -1.49 -0.87
N PHE A 449 14.49 -1.74 -2.13
CA PHE A 449 14.47 -3.08 -2.71
C PHE A 449 15.59 -3.25 -3.74
N PHE A 450 15.85 -4.50 -4.14
CA PHE A 450 17.01 -4.84 -4.94
C PHE A 450 16.63 -5.49 -6.26
N VAL A 451 17.42 -5.20 -7.30
CA VAL A 451 17.38 -5.91 -8.57
C VAL A 451 18.78 -6.48 -8.83
N ALA A 452 18.88 -7.81 -8.90
CA ALA A 452 20.11 -8.48 -9.27
C ALA A 452 20.39 -8.26 -10.77
N LEU A 453 21.60 -7.82 -11.10
CA LEU A 453 22.03 -7.49 -12.46
C LEU A 453 23.09 -8.46 -12.97
N ASP A 454 23.02 -8.79 -14.25
CA ASP A 454 24.07 -9.54 -14.95
C ASP A 454 25.23 -8.64 -15.44
N GLU A 455 26.18 -9.22 -16.14
CA GLU A 455 27.35 -8.54 -16.69
C GLU A 455 26.98 -7.40 -17.67
N LYS A 456 25.86 -7.54 -18.40
CA LYS A 456 25.34 -6.49 -19.29
C LYS A 456 24.51 -5.43 -18.55
N GLY A 457 24.38 -5.57 -17.22
CA GLY A 457 23.54 -4.74 -16.36
C GLY A 457 22.04 -5.04 -16.46
N LEU A 458 21.62 -6.12 -17.14
CA LEU A 458 20.21 -6.48 -17.27
C LEU A 458 19.71 -7.20 -16.02
N SER A 459 18.43 -7.00 -15.68
CA SER A 459 17.79 -7.57 -14.50
C SER A 459 17.71 -9.10 -14.56
N VAL A 460 18.31 -9.79 -13.60
CA VAL A 460 18.22 -11.25 -13.45
C VAL A 460 17.06 -11.61 -12.53
N LYS A 461 17.00 -10.98 -11.36
CA LYS A 461 15.97 -11.23 -10.36
C LYS A 461 15.59 -9.92 -9.68
N ARG A 462 14.29 -9.69 -9.49
CA ARG A 462 13.76 -8.50 -8.83
C ARG A 462 13.11 -8.88 -7.50
N MET A 463 13.45 -8.15 -6.46
CA MET A 463 12.74 -8.22 -5.17
C MET A 463 11.37 -7.55 -5.33
N GLN A 464 10.31 -8.30 -5.06
CA GLN A 464 8.93 -7.81 -5.11
C GLN A 464 8.37 -7.63 -3.70
N SER A 465 9.10 -6.95 -2.88
CA SER A 465 8.87 -6.54 -1.50
C SER A 465 9.83 -5.40 -1.23
N PHE A 466 9.88 -4.89 0.00
CA PHE A 466 10.88 -3.92 0.39
C PHE A 466 11.45 -4.26 1.77
N MET A 467 12.61 -3.72 2.03
CA MET A 467 13.24 -3.74 3.33
C MET A 467 13.64 -2.32 3.74
N MET A 468 13.93 -2.14 4.99
CA MET A 468 14.54 -0.94 5.54
C MET A 468 15.58 -1.32 6.60
N VAL A 469 16.48 -0.42 6.88
CA VAL A 469 17.38 -0.49 8.03
C VAL A 469 17.15 0.70 8.95
N GLN A 470 17.30 0.47 10.26
CA GLN A 470 17.37 1.56 11.23
C GLN A 470 18.76 2.20 11.21
N PRO A 471 18.90 3.45 11.72
CA PRO A 471 20.21 4.08 11.87
C PRO A 471 21.19 3.20 12.67
N GLY A 472 22.31 2.85 12.05
CA GLY A 472 23.35 1.99 12.62
C GLY A 472 23.02 0.50 12.71
N GLU A 473 21.86 0.05 12.22
CA GLU A 473 21.48 -1.36 12.20
C GLU A 473 22.45 -2.17 11.33
N ARG A 474 22.72 -3.40 11.78
CA ARG A 474 23.40 -4.45 11.00
C ARG A 474 22.42 -5.58 10.75
N LEU A 475 21.95 -5.68 9.52
CA LEU A 475 20.99 -6.69 9.08
C LEU A 475 21.70 -7.76 8.24
N SER A 476 21.37 -9.03 8.47
CA SER A 476 21.90 -10.14 7.68
C SER A 476 20.77 -10.88 6.97
N CYS A 477 20.98 -11.21 5.69
CA CYS A 477 20.13 -12.06 4.88
C CYS A 477 20.91 -13.30 4.45
N VAL A 478 20.29 -14.49 4.51
CA VAL A 478 20.89 -15.73 4.03
C VAL A 478 20.98 -15.72 2.51
N GLY A 479 19.89 -15.30 1.85
CA GLY A 479 19.81 -15.29 0.40
C GLY A 479 18.76 -14.32 -0.13
N CYS A 480 18.47 -14.44 -1.43
CA CYS A 480 17.46 -13.67 -2.14
C CYS A 480 16.12 -14.43 -2.12
N HIS A 481 15.18 -14.03 -1.26
CA HIS A 481 13.90 -14.73 -1.04
C HIS A 481 14.06 -16.21 -0.61
N GLU A 482 14.96 -16.45 0.33
CA GLU A 482 15.17 -17.77 0.92
C GLU A 482 13.93 -18.30 1.66
N GLU A 483 13.88 -19.61 1.87
CA GLU A 483 12.90 -20.22 2.77
C GLU A 483 13.26 -19.93 4.22
N ARG A 484 12.32 -19.37 4.98
CA ARG A 484 12.53 -18.97 6.38
C ARG A 484 12.73 -20.15 7.36
N GLY A 485 12.50 -21.37 6.93
CA GLY A 485 12.79 -22.58 7.68
C GLY A 485 14.21 -23.13 7.48
N GLN A 486 15.02 -22.48 6.62
CA GLN A 486 16.40 -22.90 6.34
C GLN A 486 17.39 -22.02 7.10
N THR A 487 18.45 -22.67 7.61
CA THR A 487 19.60 -22.00 8.20
C THR A 487 20.66 -21.71 7.12
N ALA A 488 21.52 -20.74 7.40
CA ALA A 488 22.69 -20.50 6.57
C ALA A 488 23.57 -21.76 6.51
N PRO A 489 24.16 -22.09 5.34
CA PRO A 489 25.10 -23.18 5.23
C PRO A 489 26.25 -23.03 6.25
N PRO A 490 26.57 -24.04 7.05
CA PRO A 490 27.63 -23.96 8.05
C PRO A 490 29.01 -23.84 7.41
N GLY A 491 29.95 -23.24 8.14
CA GLY A 491 31.39 -23.29 7.83
C GLY A 491 31.93 -22.38 6.74
N ARG A 492 31.10 -21.57 6.05
CA ARG A 492 31.54 -20.68 4.97
C ARG A 492 31.71 -19.25 5.47
N ARG A 493 32.94 -18.73 5.50
CA ARG A 493 33.19 -17.30 5.62
C ARG A 493 32.88 -16.63 4.29
N SER A 494 31.90 -15.74 4.26
CA SER A 494 31.57 -14.97 3.07
C SER A 494 32.70 -13.99 2.73
N LYS A 495 33.15 -13.93 1.47
CA LYS A 495 34.19 -12.99 1.00
C LYS A 495 33.85 -11.54 1.36
N ALA A 496 32.59 -11.17 1.24
CA ALA A 496 32.13 -9.82 1.59
C ALA A 496 32.30 -9.44 3.07
N MET A 497 32.46 -10.40 3.99
CA MET A 497 32.77 -10.13 5.40
C MET A 497 34.25 -9.82 5.66
N LEU A 498 35.12 -10.09 4.70
CA LEU A 498 36.57 -9.86 4.81
C LEU A 498 36.98 -8.43 4.43
N ARG A 499 36.03 -7.60 4.04
CA ARG A 499 36.25 -6.20 3.67
C ARG A 499 35.22 -5.27 4.30
N MET A 500 35.47 -3.97 4.21
CA MET A 500 34.49 -2.95 4.60
C MET A 500 33.25 -3.03 3.71
N PRO A 501 32.05 -2.72 4.26
CA PRO A 501 30.84 -2.64 3.47
C PRO A 501 30.98 -1.66 2.30
N SER A 502 30.51 -2.05 1.11
CA SER A 502 30.51 -1.20 -0.07
C SER A 502 29.56 -0.01 0.11
N LYS A 503 29.99 1.15 -0.33
CA LYS A 503 29.10 2.28 -0.56
C LYS A 503 28.37 2.09 -1.88
N ILE A 504 27.16 2.63 -1.99
CA ILE A 504 26.39 2.64 -3.24
C ILE A 504 27.16 3.45 -4.28
N LYS A 505 27.46 2.85 -5.43
CA LYS A 505 28.03 3.53 -6.58
C LYS A 505 26.89 4.14 -7.40
N PRO A 506 26.80 5.48 -7.52
CA PRO A 506 25.75 6.12 -8.28
C PRO A 506 25.76 5.67 -9.75
N THR A 507 24.57 5.57 -10.33
CA THR A 507 24.40 5.37 -11.78
C THR A 507 24.32 6.72 -12.51
N ILE A 508 24.28 6.68 -13.84
CA ILE A 508 24.07 7.87 -14.66
C ILE A 508 22.59 8.19 -14.77
N GLY A 509 22.26 9.49 -14.74
CA GLY A 509 20.88 9.97 -14.94
C GLY A 509 20.26 10.59 -13.69
N PRO A 510 18.99 11.00 -13.77
CA PRO A 510 18.32 11.81 -12.74
C PRO A 510 17.86 11.04 -11.49
N GLY A 511 18.08 9.76 -11.38
CA GLY A 511 17.62 8.93 -10.25
C GLY A 511 16.12 8.59 -10.27
N VAL A 512 15.24 9.55 -10.58
CA VAL A 512 13.82 9.34 -10.89
C VAL A 512 13.61 9.69 -12.36
N TYR A 513 13.20 8.72 -13.15
CA TYR A 513 13.07 8.88 -14.60
C TYR A 513 11.68 9.39 -14.98
N ASP A 514 11.64 10.13 -16.12
CA ASP A 514 10.44 10.69 -16.71
C ASP A 514 10.41 10.31 -18.19
N PHE A 515 9.37 9.65 -18.65
CA PHE A 515 9.34 9.16 -20.02
C PHE A 515 9.42 10.28 -21.06
N PRO A 516 8.58 11.35 -20.98
CA PRO A 516 8.69 12.46 -21.93
C PRO A 516 10.03 13.17 -21.92
N ARG A 517 10.66 13.33 -20.75
CA ARG A 517 11.92 14.05 -20.57
C ARG A 517 13.16 13.21 -20.96
N ASP A 518 13.19 11.95 -20.51
CA ASP A 518 14.41 11.14 -20.52
C ASP A 518 14.42 10.06 -21.61
N ILE A 519 13.26 9.55 -22.00
CA ILE A 519 13.14 8.40 -22.93
C ILE A 519 12.62 8.80 -24.30
N GLN A 520 11.62 9.67 -24.38
CA GLN A 520 11.08 10.10 -25.66
C GLN A 520 12.15 10.68 -26.61
N PRO A 521 13.09 11.55 -26.16
CA PRO A 521 14.16 12.06 -27.03
C PRO A 521 15.04 10.97 -27.62
N ILE A 522 15.27 9.87 -26.90
CA ILE A 522 16.02 8.71 -27.40
C ILE A 522 15.23 8.01 -28.51
N LEU A 523 13.93 7.84 -28.33
CA LEU A 523 13.05 7.26 -29.35
C LEU A 523 12.96 8.16 -30.59
N ASP A 524 12.87 9.46 -30.41
CA ASP A 524 12.80 10.44 -31.51
C ASP A 524 14.06 10.37 -32.36
N LYS A 525 15.22 10.31 -31.72
CA LYS A 525 16.52 10.28 -32.40
C LYS A 525 16.76 8.97 -33.15
N HIS A 526 16.45 7.83 -32.54
CA HIS A 526 16.90 6.52 -33.05
C HIS A 526 15.79 5.67 -33.68
N CYS A 527 14.52 5.85 -33.29
CA CYS A 527 13.42 4.95 -33.63
C CYS A 527 12.36 5.61 -34.53
N LEU A 528 12.07 6.90 -34.32
CA LEU A 528 11.03 7.64 -35.01
C LEU A 528 11.20 7.67 -36.54
N PRO A 529 12.45 7.73 -37.12
CA PRO A 529 12.64 7.71 -38.57
C PRO A 529 12.02 6.52 -39.29
N CYS A 530 11.87 5.36 -38.60
CA CYS A 530 11.20 4.18 -39.15
C CYS A 530 9.81 3.96 -38.52
N HIS A 531 9.65 4.30 -37.23
CA HIS A 531 8.44 4.06 -36.46
C HIS A 531 7.54 5.30 -36.31
N GLY A 532 7.72 6.29 -37.20
CA GLY A 532 6.92 7.50 -37.26
C GLY A 532 5.68 7.41 -38.13
N PRO A 533 4.85 8.45 -38.17
CA PRO A 533 3.61 8.50 -38.96
C PRO A 533 3.84 8.72 -40.46
N THR A 534 5.03 9.17 -40.87
CA THR A 534 5.39 9.51 -42.24
C THR A 534 6.43 8.56 -42.78
N LYS A 535 6.51 8.45 -44.14
CA LYS A 535 7.54 7.73 -44.81
C LYS A 535 8.83 8.59 -44.84
N THR A 536 9.96 7.97 -44.54
CA THR A 536 11.29 8.57 -44.61
C THR A 536 12.24 7.74 -45.47
N GLU A 537 13.43 8.22 -45.77
CA GLU A 537 14.48 7.45 -46.45
C GLU A 537 14.87 6.18 -45.70
N LYS A 538 14.77 6.19 -44.35
CA LYS A 538 15.08 5.05 -43.48
C LYS A 538 13.97 4.04 -43.34
N GLY A 539 12.75 4.34 -43.82
CA GLY A 539 11.60 3.44 -43.74
C GLY A 539 10.30 4.17 -43.35
N GLY A 540 9.37 3.46 -42.76
CA GLY A 540 8.05 4.00 -42.39
C GLY A 540 7.01 3.93 -43.51
N PRO A 541 5.81 4.47 -43.34
CA PRO A 541 5.25 4.81 -42.02
C PRO A 541 4.94 3.55 -41.19
N TYR A 542 4.98 3.69 -39.86
CA TYR A 542 4.59 2.63 -38.90
C TYR A 542 5.32 1.29 -39.09
N ALA A 543 6.63 1.31 -39.31
CA ALA A 543 7.40 0.08 -39.46
C ALA A 543 7.08 -0.91 -38.32
N GLY A 544 6.87 -2.19 -38.69
CA GLY A 544 6.44 -3.21 -37.73
C GLY A 544 5.07 -2.96 -37.05
N LYS A 545 4.27 -2.03 -37.58
CA LYS A 545 2.99 -1.56 -36.97
C LYS A 545 3.16 -0.95 -35.59
N VAL A 546 4.29 -0.31 -35.35
CA VAL A 546 4.64 0.38 -34.09
C VAL A 546 4.75 1.87 -34.39
N LEU A 547 4.06 2.70 -33.60
CA LEU A 547 4.15 4.16 -33.63
C LEU A 547 4.88 4.63 -32.38
N LEU A 548 5.98 5.35 -32.55
CA LEU A 548 6.84 5.83 -31.47
C LEU A 548 6.95 7.37 -31.42
N ASP A 549 5.99 8.07 -31.99
CA ASP A 549 5.92 9.53 -31.89
C ASP A 549 5.48 9.99 -30.50
N GLY A 550 5.87 11.23 -30.14
CA GLY A 550 5.48 11.88 -28.89
C GLY A 550 4.06 12.44 -28.84
N GLY A 551 3.20 12.12 -29.84
CA GLY A 551 1.79 12.57 -29.88
C GLY A 551 1.04 12.15 -28.62
N ARG A 552 0.22 13.08 -28.08
CA ARG A 552 -0.51 12.85 -26.81
C ARG A 552 -1.82 12.12 -27.05
N GLY A 553 -1.97 10.97 -26.39
CA GLY A 553 -3.28 10.35 -26.19
C GLY A 553 -4.01 10.95 -24.97
N PRO A 554 -5.22 10.48 -24.66
CA PRO A 554 -6.01 10.97 -23.51
C PRO A 554 -5.32 10.92 -22.16
N MET A 555 -4.47 9.92 -21.91
CA MET A 555 -3.77 9.74 -20.64
C MET A 555 -2.24 9.73 -20.83
N TYR A 556 -1.73 9.07 -21.85
CA TYR A 556 -0.31 8.87 -22.14
C TYR A 556 0.03 9.29 -23.57
N SER A 557 1.33 9.38 -23.90
CA SER A 557 1.76 9.54 -25.29
C SER A 557 1.54 8.24 -26.09
N HIS A 558 1.54 8.38 -27.44
CA HIS A 558 1.41 7.23 -28.35
C HIS A 558 2.58 6.26 -28.20
N SER A 559 3.79 6.77 -28.17
CA SER A 559 5.02 5.98 -28.00
C SER A 559 4.97 5.15 -26.71
N TYR A 560 4.64 5.78 -25.58
CA TYR A 560 4.52 5.10 -24.29
C TYR A 560 3.44 3.99 -24.35
N SER A 561 2.26 4.33 -24.87
CA SER A 561 1.18 3.37 -25.03
C SER A 561 1.54 2.23 -25.99
N ALA A 562 2.30 2.52 -27.07
CA ALA A 562 2.77 1.51 -28.01
C ALA A 562 3.74 0.51 -27.39
N LEU A 563 4.69 0.99 -26.57
CA LEU A 563 5.67 0.14 -25.89
C LEU A 563 4.96 -0.93 -25.03
N PHE A 564 3.92 -0.55 -24.28
CA PHE A 564 3.14 -1.49 -23.48
C PHE A 564 2.20 -2.36 -24.32
N LYS A 565 1.47 -1.76 -25.27
CA LYS A 565 0.49 -2.48 -26.11
C LYS A 565 1.17 -3.56 -26.96
N LYS A 566 2.37 -3.29 -27.44
CA LYS A 566 3.17 -4.23 -28.25
C LYS A 566 4.00 -5.18 -27.39
N ARG A 567 3.89 -5.10 -26.06
CA ARG A 567 4.66 -5.91 -25.09
C ARG A 567 6.18 -5.78 -25.32
N LEU A 568 6.63 -4.55 -25.59
CA LEU A 568 8.04 -4.23 -25.72
C LEU A 568 8.69 -4.03 -24.35
N ILE A 569 7.89 -3.76 -23.33
CA ILE A 569 8.29 -3.58 -21.94
C ILE A 569 7.63 -4.63 -21.06
N SER A 570 8.40 -5.16 -20.12
CA SER A 570 7.96 -6.05 -19.05
C SER A 570 8.36 -5.48 -17.70
N HIS A 571 7.41 -5.11 -16.85
CA HIS A 571 7.67 -4.46 -15.56
C HIS A 571 7.06 -5.19 -14.34
N GLY A 572 6.33 -6.28 -14.49
CA GLY A 572 5.90 -7.20 -13.42
C GLY A 572 4.78 -6.76 -12.48
N ARG A 573 4.03 -5.73 -12.88
CA ARG A 573 2.93 -5.21 -12.11
C ARG A 573 1.86 -6.25 -11.75
N ASP A 574 1.19 -6.03 -10.60
CA ASP A 574 0.06 -6.85 -10.08
C ASP A 574 0.39 -8.35 -9.97
N ALA A 575 1.67 -8.68 -9.90
CA ALA A 575 2.15 -10.04 -9.76
C ALA A 575 1.90 -10.59 -8.36
N ASN A 576 1.80 -11.90 -8.27
CA ASN A 576 1.70 -12.60 -6.98
C ASN A 576 3.04 -12.59 -6.18
N GLY A 577 4.03 -11.86 -6.65
CA GLY A 577 5.38 -11.83 -6.08
C GLY A 577 6.24 -13.00 -6.53
N ASN A 578 7.55 -12.91 -6.26
CA ASN A 578 8.54 -13.95 -6.54
C ASN A 578 8.52 -14.51 -7.98
N ILE A 579 8.42 -13.62 -8.98
CA ILE A 579 8.47 -13.99 -10.40
C ILE A 579 9.81 -14.67 -10.72
N ALA A 580 9.78 -15.62 -11.66
CA ALA A 580 10.95 -16.35 -12.12
C ALA A 580 12.08 -15.40 -12.60
N PRO A 581 13.34 -15.81 -12.52
CA PRO A 581 14.46 -15.04 -13.05
C PRO A 581 14.22 -14.66 -14.52
N ARG A 582 14.62 -13.43 -14.86
CA ARG A 582 14.46 -12.84 -16.21
C ARG A 582 13.00 -12.80 -16.70
N GLY A 583 12.02 -12.91 -15.79
CA GLY A 583 10.59 -12.86 -16.10
C GLY A 583 10.01 -11.44 -16.14
N ILE A 584 10.70 -10.45 -15.57
CA ILE A 584 10.32 -9.03 -15.52
C ILE A 584 11.56 -8.14 -15.62
N GLY A 585 11.34 -6.85 -15.89
CA GLY A 585 12.39 -5.84 -15.96
C GLY A 585 13.11 -5.81 -17.33
N SER A 586 14.32 -5.30 -17.33
CA SER A 586 15.08 -5.02 -18.55
C SER A 586 15.39 -6.28 -19.36
N SER A 587 15.75 -7.40 -18.72
CA SER A 587 16.04 -8.66 -19.45
C SER A 587 14.83 -9.31 -20.10
N ALA A 588 13.61 -9.08 -19.55
CA ALA A 588 12.36 -9.59 -20.13
C ALA A 588 11.76 -8.65 -21.17
N SER A 589 12.33 -7.45 -21.34
CA SER A 589 11.79 -6.40 -22.20
C SER A 589 12.34 -6.51 -23.62
N LYS A 590 11.46 -6.77 -24.59
CA LYS A 590 11.84 -6.86 -26.00
C LYS A 590 12.52 -5.58 -26.54
N LEU A 591 12.20 -4.42 -25.95
CA LEU A 591 12.85 -3.16 -26.31
C LEU A 591 14.36 -3.25 -26.10
N MET A 592 14.82 -3.80 -24.96
CA MET A 592 16.25 -3.98 -24.71
C MET A 592 16.89 -4.93 -25.72
N LYS A 593 16.19 -5.99 -26.12
CA LYS A 593 16.65 -6.89 -27.16
C LYS A 593 16.88 -6.16 -28.50
N TYR A 594 15.96 -5.28 -28.93
CA TYR A 594 16.12 -4.49 -30.14
C TYR A 594 17.23 -3.43 -30.04
N ILE A 595 17.59 -3.00 -28.83
CA ILE A 595 18.68 -2.07 -28.58
C ILE A 595 20.05 -2.80 -28.58
N ASP A 596 20.12 -4.00 -27.99
CA ASP A 596 21.36 -4.76 -27.79
C ASP A 596 21.73 -5.68 -28.97
N GLU A 597 20.75 -6.05 -29.81
CA GLU A 597 20.95 -6.87 -31.00
C GLU A 597 20.85 -6.02 -32.28
N PRO A 598 21.43 -6.46 -33.39
CA PRO A 598 21.32 -5.75 -34.66
C PRO A 598 19.85 -5.48 -35.05
N HIS A 599 19.44 -4.23 -35.07
CA HIS A 599 18.14 -3.76 -35.51
C HIS A 599 18.30 -2.58 -36.46
N TYR A 600 18.36 -2.83 -37.78
CA TYR A 600 18.47 -1.81 -38.83
C TYR A 600 19.53 -0.74 -38.59
N LYS A 601 20.71 -1.13 -38.09
CA LYS A 601 21.86 -0.25 -37.79
C LYS A 601 21.58 0.79 -36.68
N VAL A 602 20.55 0.62 -35.87
CA VAL A 602 20.30 1.46 -34.68
C VAL A 602 21.41 1.20 -33.65
N LYS A 603 22.07 2.26 -33.19
CA LYS A 603 23.08 2.22 -32.14
C LYS A 603 22.82 3.34 -31.16
N LEU A 604 22.55 2.99 -29.94
CA LEU A 604 22.45 3.92 -28.79
C LEU A 604 23.86 4.09 -28.19
N SER A 605 24.15 5.26 -27.64
CA SER A 605 25.28 5.41 -26.73
C SER A 605 25.07 4.61 -25.45
N ASP A 606 26.17 4.28 -24.74
CA ASP A 606 26.11 3.57 -23.47
C ASP A 606 25.22 4.30 -22.44
N ARG A 607 25.26 5.64 -22.46
CA ARG A 607 24.42 6.49 -21.64
C ARG A 607 22.92 6.31 -21.98
N GLU A 608 22.55 6.41 -23.24
CA GLU A 608 21.16 6.26 -23.71
C GLU A 608 20.64 4.85 -23.41
N ARG A 609 21.46 3.82 -23.69
CA ARG A 609 21.13 2.43 -23.36
C ARG A 609 20.89 2.25 -21.86
N THR A 610 21.74 2.82 -21.04
CA THR A 610 21.63 2.74 -19.58
C THR A 610 20.39 3.47 -19.08
N LEU A 611 20.05 4.64 -19.63
CA LEU A 611 18.81 5.37 -19.27
C LEU A 611 17.57 4.53 -19.57
N VAL A 612 17.46 3.93 -20.75
CA VAL A 612 16.32 3.08 -21.10
C VAL A 612 16.22 1.87 -20.16
N ARG A 613 17.33 1.21 -19.88
CA ARG A 613 17.40 0.06 -18.97
C ARG A 613 16.96 0.44 -17.56
N LEU A 614 17.50 1.50 -16.98
CA LEU A 614 17.19 1.93 -15.62
C LEU A 614 15.74 2.41 -15.51
N TRP A 615 15.22 3.09 -16.54
CA TRP A 615 13.82 3.47 -16.59
C TRP A 615 12.89 2.23 -16.56
N ILE A 616 13.22 1.16 -17.31
CA ILE A 616 12.45 -0.08 -17.28
C ILE A 616 12.53 -0.73 -15.88
N ASP A 617 13.73 -0.80 -15.31
CA ASP A 617 13.95 -1.45 -14.01
C ASP A 617 13.44 -0.61 -12.82
N SER A 618 13.07 0.66 -13.02
CA SER A 618 12.39 1.54 -12.06
C SER A 618 10.93 1.78 -12.44
N ALA A 619 10.17 0.70 -12.67
CA ALA A 619 8.74 0.66 -12.95
C ALA A 619 8.28 1.23 -14.30
N ALA A 620 9.16 1.63 -15.21
CA ALA A 620 8.82 2.20 -16.52
C ALA A 620 7.72 3.29 -16.43
N VAL A 621 7.88 4.24 -15.52
CA VAL A 621 6.91 5.30 -15.23
C VAL A 621 6.75 6.28 -16.40
N TYR A 622 5.56 6.89 -16.53
CA TYR A 622 5.31 7.94 -17.51
C TYR A 622 5.70 9.32 -16.94
N PRO A 623 5.12 9.80 -15.81
CA PRO A 623 5.63 11.00 -15.14
C PRO A 623 6.72 10.65 -14.14
N GLY A 624 7.74 11.47 -14.03
CA GLY A 624 8.77 11.43 -12.98
C GLY A 624 8.42 12.30 -11.76
N THR A 625 7.19 12.76 -11.64
CA THR A 625 6.71 13.62 -10.55
C THR A 625 5.29 13.28 -10.14
N TYR A 626 5.00 13.30 -8.84
CA TYR A 626 3.65 13.18 -8.32
C TYR A 626 2.77 14.41 -8.56
N ALA A 627 3.37 15.55 -8.88
CA ALA A 627 2.64 16.75 -9.27
C ALA A 627 1.80 16.55 -10.55
N ALA A 628 2.14 15.55 -11.37
CA ALA A 628 1.37 15.16 -12.56
C ALA A 628 -0.03 14.62 -12.23
N LEU A 629 -0.23 14.09 -11.01
CA LEU A 629 -1.50 13.49 -10.61
C LEU A 629 -2.64 14.51 -10.62
N GLY A 630 -3.80 14.12 -11.13
CA GLY A 630 -4.98 14.98 -11.24
C GLY A 630 -4.88 16.06 -12.33
N THR A 631 -3.89 16.01 -13.20
CA THR A 631 -3.65 16.99 -14.27
C THR A 631 -3.70 16.34 -15.66
N GLY A 632 -4.77 15.59 -15.96
CA GLY A 632 -4.94 14.89 -17.22
C GLY A 632 -4.36 13.47 -17.25
N MET A 633 -3.83 12.99 -16.12
CA MET A 633 -3.53 11.56 -15.94
C MET A 633 -4.81 10.73 -15.70
N VAL A 634 -5.93 11.37 -15.46
CA VAL A 634 -7.26 10.76 -15.39
C VAL A 634 -7.85 10.68 -16.80
N ARG A 635 -8.46 9.55 -17.14
CA ARG A 635 -9.08 9.36 -18.47
C ARG A 635 -10.06 10.47 -18.80
N ILE A 636 -9.84 11.12 -19.92
CA ILE A 636 -10.79 12.04 -20.53
C ILE A 636 -11.80 11.18 -21.28
N SER A 637 -13.04 11.11 -20.79
CA SER A 637 -14.09 10.28 -21.35
C SER A 637 -14.91 11.01 -22.41
N GLY A 638 -15.39 10.30 -23.43
CA GLY A 638 -16.43 10.78 -24.34
C GLY A 638 -15.98 11.12 -25.77
N ALA A 639 -14.76 10.72 -26.15
CA ALA A 639 -14.19 11.05 -27.46
C ALA A 639 -14.92 10.43 -28.67
N ILE A 640 -15.77 9.39 -28.48
CA ILE A 640 -16.41 8.73 -29.61
C ILE A 640 -17.92 8.92 -29.55
N PRO A 641 -18.51 9.62 -30.53
CA PRO A 641 -19.96 9.70 -30.66
C PRO A 641 -20.60 8.32 -30.85
N LYS A 642 -21.81 8.14 -30.31
CA LYS A 642 -22.56 6.87 -30.40
C LYS A 642 -22.65 6.33 -31.83
N ALA A 643 -22.87 7.20 -32.82
CA ALA A 643 -22.91 6.87 -34.24
C ALA A 643 -21.59 6.25 -34.78
N ALA A 644 -20.43 6.69 -34.24
CA ALA A 644 -19.13 6.11 -34.62
C ALA A 644 -18.92 4.74 -33.99
N VAL A 645 -19.42 4.51 -32.79
CA VAL A 645 -19.38 3.19 -32.12
C VAL A 645 -20.17 2.16 -32.92
N GLU A 646 -21.32 2.52 -33.47
CA GLU A 646 -22.15 1.64 -34.29
C GLU A 646 -21.44 1.20 -35.57
N ARG A 647 -20.76 2.11 -36.25
CA ARG A 647 -20.03 1.84 -37.48
C ARG A 647 -18.77 0.98 -37.26
N CYS A 648 -18.10 1.19 -36.15
CA CYS A 648 -16.92 0.42 -35.73
C CYS A 648 -17.27 -0.89 -35.02
N GLY A 649 -18.46 -1.03 -34.48
CA GLY A 649 -18.93 -2.16 -33.67
C GLY A 649 -18.92 -3.49 -34.40
N LYS A 650 -19.07 -3.49 -35.72
CA LYS A 650 -18.96 -4.68 -36.58
C LYS A 650 -17.57 -5.36 -36.49
N CYS A 651 -16.51 -4.57 -36.28
CA CYS A 651 -15.13 -5.03 -36.16
C CYS A 651 -14.60 -5.00 -34.74
N HIS A 652 -15.10 -4.10 -33.90
CA HIS A 652 -14.67 -3.90 -32.52
C HIS A 652 -15.80 -4.22 -31.54
N LYS A 653 -16.01 -5.52 -31.26
CA LYS A 653 -17.04 -5.99 -30.33
C LYS A 653 -17.02 -5.20 -29.00
N GLY A 654 -18.15 -4.58 -28.67
CA GLY A 654 -18.36 -3.82 -27.44
C GLY A 654 -17.74 -2.42 -27.41
N GLY A 655 -17.38 -1.82 -28.55
CA GLY A 655 -16.90 -0.42 -28.62
C GLY A 655 -15.61 -0.13 -27.83
N LYS A 656 -14.87 -1.17 -27.44
CA LYS A 656 -13.64 -1.01 -26.63
C LYS A 656 -12.45 -0.62 -27.50
N PHE A 657 -12.29 0.67 -27.69
CA PHE A 657 -11.04 1.24 -28.23
C PHE A 657 -10.04 1.42 -27.08
N LYS A 658 -8.77 1.05 -27.31
CA LYS A 658 -7.69 1.43 -26.39
C LYS A 658 -7.36 2.90 -26.66
N THR A 659 -7.99 3.76 -25.90
CA THR A 659 -8.11 5.20 -26.15
C THR A 659 -6.77 5.91 -26.31
N ASP A 660 -5.75 5.62 -25.46
CA ASP A 660 -4.47 6.36 -25.53
C ASP A 660 -3.68 6.14 -26.82
N TYR A 661 -3.87 5.01 -27.49
CA TYR A 661 -3.18 4.70 -28.75
C TYR A 661 -4.01 5.04 -29.99
N ALA A 662 -5.30 5.19 -29.85
CA ALA A 662 -6.23 5.42 -30.95
C ALA A 662 -6.42 6.90 -31.30
N PHE A 663 -6.28 7.77 -30.30
CA PHE A 663 -6.55 9.21 -30.40
C PHE A 663 -5.28 10.03 -30.27
N ASN A 664 -5.07 10.97 -31.20
CA ASN A 664 -4.01 11.95 -31.15
C ASN A 664 -4.58 13.31 -30.74
N LEU A 665 -4.33 13.72 -29.50
CA LEU A 665 -4.78 15.01 -28.96
C LEU A 665 -3.77 16.14 -29.23
N THR A 666 -2.62 15.83 -29.84
CA THR A 666 -1.71 16.84 -30.39
C THR A 666 -2.21 17.28 -31.76
N ASP A 667 -2.36 16.30 -32.66
CA ASP A 667 -2.82 16.45 -34.04
C ASP A 667 -4.07 15.57 -34.26
N PRO A 668 -5.28 16.05 -34.01
CA PRO A 668 -6.52 15.24 -34.08
C PRO A 668 -6.69 14.44 -35.36
N GLU A 669 -6.36 15.01 -36.50
CA GLU A 669 -6.47 14.37 -37.82
C GLU A 669 -5.56 13.18 -38.01
N LYS A 670 -4.42 13.12 -37.27
CA LYS A 670 -3.48 12.00 -37.29
C LYS A 670 -3.93 10.82 -36.38
N SER A 671 -5.09 10.93 -35.72
CA SER A 671 -5.62 9.85 -34.89
C SER A 671 -5.77 8.55 -35.68
N LEU A 672 -5.24 7.42 -35.11
CA LEU A 672 -5.35 6.13 -35.78
C LEU A 672 -6.79 5.67 -35.97
N VAL A 673 -7.73 6.12 -35.12
CA VAL A 673 -9.16 5.88 -35.28
C VAL A 673 -9.74 6.54 -36.54
N LEU A 674 -9.09 7.54 -37.09
CA LEU A 674 -9.44 8.22 -38.34
C LEU A 674 -8.62 7.71 -39.53
N THR A 675 -7.29 7.70 -39.38
CA THR A 675 -6.36 7.41 -40.51
C THR A 675 -6.40 5.96 -40.96
N MET A 676 -6.53 4.99 -40.04
CA MET A 676 -6.58 3.57 -40.39
C MET A 676 -7.85 3.19 -41.16
N PRO A 677 -9.07 3.60 -40.74
CA PRO A 677 -10.30 3.33 -41.49
C PRO A 677 -10.38 4.08 -42.83
N LEU A 678 -9.73 5.25 -42.93
CA LEU A 678 -9.66 6.03 -44.17
C LEU A 678 -8.74 5.39 -45.23
N ASN A 679 -7.55 4.98 -44.81
CA ASN A 679 -6.51 4.43 -45.70
C ASN A 679 -6.67 2.94 -45.99
N GLY A 680 -7.60 2.29 -45.31
CA GLY A 680 -7.83 0.84 -45.40
C GLY A 680 -7.01 0.06 -44.36
N MET A 681 -7.69 -0.90 -43.73
CA MET A 681 -7.14 -1.81 -42.73
C MET A 681 -6.97 -3.20 -43.30
N ILE A 682 -5.79 -3.78 -43.20
CA ILE A 682 -5.55 -5.17 -43.57
C ILE A 682 -6.15 -6.06 -42.46
N ARG A 683 -7.16 -6.88 -42.82
CA ARG A 683 -7.85 -7.78 -41.93
C ARG A 683 -7.73 -9.21 -42.42
N LYS A 684 -7.42 -10.14 -41.54
CA LYS A 684 -7.53 -11.57 -41.80
C LYS A 684 -8.94 -12.03 -41.40
N VAL A 685 -9.72 -12.51 -42.35
CA VAL A 685 -11.08 -13.05 -42.14
C VAL A 685 -11.14 -14.50 -42.58
N LYS A 686 -11.93 -15.29 -41.88
CA LYS A 686 -12.24 -16.67 -42.37
C LYS A 686 -13.42 -16.59 -43.34
N LYS A 687 -13.20 -16.92 -44.59
CA LYS A 687 -14.24 -17.14 -45.61
C LYS A 687 -14.14 -18.59 -46.10
N ASN A 688 -15.23 -19.32 -46.00
CA ASN A 688 -15.30 -20.72 -46.43
C ASN A 688 -14.16 -21.60 -45.87
N GLY A 689 -13.88 -21.47 -44.57
CA GLY A 689 -12.81 -22.20 -43.86
C GLY A 689 -11.39 -21.73 -44.13
N LYS A 690 -11.15 -20.87 -45.10
CA LYS A 690 -9.82 -20.34 -45.48
C LYS A 690 -9.61 -18.93 -44.85
N THR A 691 -8.39 -18.67 -44.40
CA THR A 691 -8.01 -17.33 -43.93
C THR A 691 -7.67 -16.46 -45.12
N VAL A 692 -8.51 -15.45 -45.38
CA VAL A 692 -8.33 -14.47 -46.47
C VAL A 692 -7.91 -13.13 -45.87
N THR A 693 -7.03 -12.41 -46.55
CA THR A 693 -6.61 -11.07 -46.17
C THR A 693 -7.42 -10.04 -46.96
N GLU A 694 -8.18 -9.22 -46.27
CA GLU A 694 -8.98 -8.14 -46.87
C GLU A 694 -8.46 -6.76 -46.43
N CYS A 695 -8.48 -5.79 -47.37
CA CYS A 695 -8.32 -4.39 -47.06
C CYS A 695 -9.71 -3.78 -46.88
N VAL A 696 -10.06 -3.37 -45.68
CA VAL A 696 -11.36 -2.78 -45.36
C VAL A 696 -11.19 -1.26 -45.19
N LYS A 697 -11.74 -0.53 -46.14
CA LYS A 697 -11.88 0.95 -46.07
C LYS A 697 -13.24 1.27 -45.48
N VAL A 698 -13.33 1.98 -44.37
CA VAL A 698 -14.59 2.31 -43.65
C VAL A 698 -15.07 3.70 -44.02
N PHE A 699 -14.18 4.66 -44.13
CA PHE A 699 -14.49 6.03 -44.55
C PHE A 699 -14.16 6.19 -46.04
N LYS A 700 -15.06 6.82 -46.80
CA LYS A 700 -14.86 7.08 -48.21
C LYS A 700 -13.73 8.11 -48.40
N ASP A 701 -13.84 9.19 -47.68
CA ASP A 701 -12.89 10.32 -47.67
C ASP A 701 -13.00 11.06 -46.32
N THR A 702 -12.28 12.16 -46.16
CA THR A 702 -12.31 13.00 -44.97
C THR A 702 -13.64 13.76 -44.76
N LYS A 703 -14.51 13.84 -45.79
CA LYS A 703 -15.84 14.46 -45.69
C LYS A 703 -16.90 13.47 -45.20
N ASP A 704 -16.58 12.19 -45.07
CA ASP A 704 -17.49 11.16 -44.52
C ASP A 704 -18.08 11.61 -43.18
N PRO A 705 -19.39 11.61 -42.99
CA PRO A 705 -20.03 12.06 -41.75
C PRO A 705 -19.51 11.36 -40.49
N GLY A 706 -19.18 10.06 -40.60
CA GLY A 706 -18.59 9.29 -39.48
C GLY A 706 -17.16 9.73 -39.15
N TYR A 707 -16.36 10.06 -40.17
CA TYR A 707 -15.03 10.62 -40.00
C TYR A 707 -15.11 11.98 -39.27
N GLN A 708 -15.97 12.91 -39.78
CA GLN A 708 -16.13 14.23 -39.22
C GLN A 708 -16.67 14.20 -37.77
N ALA A 709 -17.61 13.31 -37.47
CA ALA A 709 -18.14 13.14 -36.13
C ALA A 709 -17.05 12.70 -35.12
N ILE A 710 -16.16 11.77 -35.51
CA ILE A 710 -15.04 11.33 -34.67
C ILE A 710 -14.00 12.46 -34.53
N LEU A 711 -13.65 13.13 -35.61
CA LEU A 711 -12.70 14.24 -35.61
C LEU A 711 -13.16 15.35 -34.64
N THR A 712 -14.43 15.76 -34.73
CA THR A 712 -15.04 16.72 -33.81
C THR A 712 -14.94 16.27 -32.35
N GLY A 713 -15.17 14.99 -32.07
CA GLY A 713 -15.02 14.41 -30.76
C GLY A 713 -13.58 14.49 -30.24
N VAL A 714 -12.60 14.19 -31.10
CA VAL A 714 -11.16 14.27 -30.73
C VAL A 714 -10.73 15.71 -30.48
N ILE A 715 -11.17 16.66 -31.33
CA ILE A 715 -10.91 18.10 -31.14
C ILE A 715 -11.49 18.59 -29.80
N LYS A 716 -12.69 18.15 -29.43
CA LYS A 716 -13.29 18.47 -28.13
C LYS A 716 -12.46 17.94 -26.96
N GLU A 717 -11.96 16.72 -27.07
CA GLU A 717 -11.09 16.15 -26.03
C GLU A 717 -9.72 16.84 -25.97
N LYS A 718 -9.15 17.22 -27.13
CA LYS A 718 -7.95 18.06 -27.20
C LYS A 718 -8.16 19.38 -26.44
N ALA A 719 -9.27 20.09 -26.70
CA ALA A 719 -9.58 21.34 -26.01
C ALA A 719 -9.67 21.19 -24.47
N LYS A 720 -10.21 20.06 -23.99
CA LYS A 720 -10.20 19.74 -22.56
C LYS A 720 -8.78 19.55 -22.03
N LEU A 721 -7.92 18.81 -22.75
CA LEU A 721 -6.54 18.59 -22.36
C LEU A 721 -5.74 19.90 -22.38
N ASP A 722 -5.94 20.73 -23.39
CA ASP A 722 -5.33 22.05 -23.52
C ASP A 722 -5.71 22.99 -22.35
N LYS A 723 -6.93 22.87 -21.83
CA LYS A 723 -7.37 23.61 -20.64
C LYS A 723 -6.73 23.08 -19.35
N ILE A 724 -6.60 21.77 -19.21
CA ILE A 724 -6.01 21.11 -18.02
C ILE A 724 -4.50 21.37 -17.94
N LYS A 725 -3.81 21.40 -19.08
CA LYS A 725 -2.33 21.45 -19.18
C LYS A 725 -1.68 20.29 -18.43
N ARG A 726 -1.72 19.08 -19.02
CA ARG A 726 -1.05 17.91 -18.45
C ARG A 726 0.44 18.17 -18.25
N PHE A 727 1.08 17.43 -17.33
CA PHE A 727 2.48 17.64 -16.94
C PHE A 727 3.50 17.62 -18.11
N ASP A 728 3.18 16.92 -19.21
CA ASP A 728 3.97 16.86 -20.45
C ASP A 728 3.63 17.97 -21.46
N MET A 729 2.98 19.04 -21.01
CA MET A 729 2.58 20.19 -21.84
C MET A 729 3.20 21.50 -21.32
N PRO A 730 3.55 22.43 -22.22
CA PRO A 730 3.95 23.78 -21.83
C PRO A 730 2.87 24.46 -20.98
N GLY A 731 3.29 25.15 -19.93
CA GLY A 731 2.37 25.83 -19.00
C GLY A 731 1.68 24.92 -17.99
N PHE A 732 2.17 23.69 -17.82
CA PHE A 732 1.74 22.79 -16.75
C PHE A 732 1.82 23.44 -15.37
N ARG A 733 0.82 23.18 -14.55
CA ARG A 733 0.79 23.57 -13.13
C ARG A 733 0.19 22.45 -12.29
N PRO A 734 0.77 22.14 -11.13
CA PRO A 734 0.22 21.18 -10.18
C PRO A 734 -1.19 21.56 -9.74
N ASN A 735 -2.02 20.56 -9.45
CA ASN A 735 -3.37 20.81 -8.99
C ASN A 735 -3.42 21.30 -7.53
N LYS A 736 -4.55 21.95 -7.17
CA LYS A 736 -4.77 22.53 -5.83
C LYS A 736 -4.64 21.52 -4.67
N HIS A 737 -4.93 20.24 -4.87
CA HIS A 737 -4.84 19.23 -3.81
C HIS A 737 -3.41 18.85 -3.53
N TYR A 738 -2.58 18.71 -4.58
CA TYR A 738 -1.14 18.50 -4.42
C TYR A 738 -0.50 19.69 -3.67
N LEU A 739 -0.78 20.92 -4.11
CA LEU A 739 -0.24 22.13 -3.46
C LEU A 739 -0.67 22.26 -2.00
N ARG A 740 -1.94 21.95 -1.70
CA ARG A 740 -2.44 21.93 -0.31
C ARG A 740 -1.65 20.97 0.56
N GLU A 741 -1.45 19.73 0.11
CA GLU A 741 -0.70 18.75 0.89
C GLU A 741 0.77 19.18 1.06
N MET A 742 1.40 19.74 0.03
CA MET A 742 2.76 20.25 0.15
C MET A 742 2.88 21.40 1.17
N LYS A 743 1.86 22.25 1.30
CA LYS A 743 1.78 23.26 2.37
C LYS A 743 1.58 22.60 3.74
N VAL A 744 0.67 21.66 3.87
CA VAL A 744 0.42 20.89 5.12
C VAL A 744 1.67 20.18 5.60
N TYR A 745 2.52 19.71 4.67
CA TYR A 745 3.77 19.03 4.98
C TYR A 745 4.96 20.00 5.24
N GLY A 746 4.73 21.31 5.11
CA GLY A 746 5.79 22.31 5.28
C GLY A 746 6.81 22.37 4.14
N ILE A 747 6.50 21.80 2.98
CA ILE A 747 7.37 21.80 1.79
C ILE A 747 7.24 23.11 1.02
N LEU A 748 6.04 23.65 0.96
CA LEU A 748 5.73 24.97 0.41
C LEU A 748 5.29 25.90 1.54
N PRO A 749 5.61 27.21 1.45
CA PRO A 749 5.08 28.23 2.35
C PRO A 749 3.54 28.25 2.35
N GLU A 750 2.93 28.67 3.46
CA GLU A 750 1.47 28.74 3.56
C GLU A 750 0.86 29.75 2.55
N ASP A 751 1.56 30.84 2.27
CA ASP A 751 1.22 31.93 1.35
C ASP A 751 1.61 31.65 -0.12
N PHE A 752 2.25 30.51 -0.42
CA PHE A 752 2.63 30.14 -1.79
C PHE A 752 1.45 30.26 -2.75
N ASP A 753 1.63 31.02 -3.84
CA ASP A 753 0.64 31.22 -4.91
C ASP A 753 1.18 30.68 -6.25
N ILE A 754 0.65 29.57 -6.73
CA ILE A 754 1.05 28.94 -8.00
C ILE A 754 0.91 29.88 -9.22
N ALA A 755 0.09 30.92 -9.12
CA ALA A 755 -0.08 31.89 -10.21
C ALA A 755 1.09 32.88 -10.30
N LYS A 756 1.73 33.16 -9.17
CA LYS A 756 2.79 34.16 -9.01
C LYS A 756 4.15 33.55 -8.81
N ASP A 757 4.21 32.45 -8.03
CA ASP A 757 5.46 31.86 -7.60
C ASP A 757 5.96 30.83 -8.63
N PRO A 758 7.26 30.82 -8.96
CA PRO A 758 7.81 29.80 -9.82
C PRO A 758 7.78 28.44 -9.12
N ALA A 759 7.22 27.44 -9.79
CA ALA A 759 7.12 26.08 -9.27
C ALA A 759 7.81 25.09 -10.21
N ASP A 760 8.92 24.52 -9.76
CA ASP A 760 9.49 23.32 -10.37
C ASP A 760 8.94 22.07 -9.66
N PRO A 761 8.04 21.31 -10.28
CA PRO A 761 7.39 20.18 -9.63
C PRO A 761 8.37 19.08 -9.22
N TYR A 762 9.47 18.91 -9.95
CA TYR A 762 10.50 17.92 -9.62
C TYR A 762 11.27 18.30 -8.36
N LYS A 763 11.62 19.60 -8.21
CA LYS A 763 12.25 20.11 -7.00
C LYS A 763 11.32 20.09 -5.78
N ILE A 764 10.03 20.32 -5.97
CA ILE A 764 9.04 20.22 -4.89
C ILE A 764 8.95 18.78 -4.39
N ASP A 765 8.84 17.81 -5.31
CA ASP A 765 8.83 16.40 -4.94
C ASP A 765 10.14 15.96 -4.28
N GLU A 766 11.28 16.44 -4.75
CA GLU A 766 12.58 16.11 -4.13
C GLU A 766 12.65 16.60 -2.69
N LYS A 767 12.29 17.86 -2.41
CA LYS A 767 12.19 18.39 -1.05
C LYS A 767 11.22 17.58 -0.19
N TYR A 768 10.08 17.17 -0.76
CA TYR A 768 9.12 16.33 -0.06
C TYR A 768 9.73 14.97 0.30
N TRP A 769 10.41 14.28 -0.61
CA TRP A 769 11.07 13.00 -0.31
C TRP A 769 12.19 13.16 0.72
N GLU A 770 13.00 14.21 0.60
CA GLU A 770 14.07 14.53 1.54
C GLU A 770 13.56 14.82 2.96
N SER A 771 12.35 15.35 3.10
CA SER A 771 11.73 15.59 4.40
C SER A 771 11.49 14.31 5.21
N HIS A 772 11.47 13.16 4.56
CA HIS A 772 11.31 11.84 5.19
C HIS A 772 12.65 11.20 5.57
N TRP A 773 13.76 11.73 5.08
CA TRP A 773 15.07 11.11 5.33
C TRP A 773 15.50 11.30 6.77
N HIS A 774 16.09 10.24 7.32
CA HIS A 774 16.72 10.34 8.62
C HIS A 774 17.90 11.32 8.56
N LYS A 775 17.84 12.35 9.39
CA LYS A 775 18.96 13.28 9.60
C LYS A 775 19.75 12.81 10.80
N SER A 776 21.06 12.57 10.61
CA SER A 776 21.96 12.17 11.69
C SER A 776 21.91 13.22 12.81
N ARG A 777 21.73 12.77 14.05
CA ARG A 777 21.73 13.64 15.23
C ARG A 777 23.07 13.49 15.92
N SER A 778 23.81 14.57 16.14
CA SER A 778 24.97 14.55 17.03
C SER A 778 24.49 14.20 18.45
N ALA A 779 25.28 13.41 19.18
CA ALA A 779 24.96 12.99 20.54
C ALA A 779 24.74 14.15 21.55
N ALA A 780 24.95 15.40 21.14
CA ALA A 780 24.89 16.60 21.96
C ALA A 780 23.74 17.57 21.62
N GLY A 781 22.87 17.27 20.66
CA GLY A 781 21.84 18.20 20.21
C GLY A 781 20.42 17.78 20.59
N GLY A 782 19.82 18.42 21.59
CA GLY A 782 18.38 18.46 21.77
C GLY A 782 17.72 19.06 20.51
N ILE A 783 16.55 18.57 20.15
CA ILE A 783 15.76 19.06 19.01
C ILE A 783 15.13 20.39 19.43
N SER A 784 15.41 21.47 18.71
CA SER A 784 14.44 22.52 18.47
C SER A 784 13.47 22.02 17.39
N GLU A 785 12.18 22.13 17.64
CA GLU A 785 11.04 21.77 16.80
C GLU A 785 11.11 22.31 15.37
#